data_6162e154868a47e15b7a3d99db54a439
#
_entry.id   6162e154868a47e15b7a3d99db54a439
#
_cell.length_a   1.000
_cell.length_b   1.000
_cell.length_c   1.000
_cell.angle_alpha   90.00
_cell.angle_beta   90.00
_cell.angle_gamma   90.00
#
_symmetry.space_group_name_H-M   'P 1'
#
loop_
_entity.id
_entity.type
_entity.pdbx_description
1 polymer ?
#
loop_
_entity_poly.entity_id
_entity_poly.type
_entity_poly.pdbx_seq_one_letter_code
_entity_poly.pdbx_strand_id
1 'polypeptide(L)'
;MPLFILNNRLLLNRNLSGSLSPELGRLSYLKILDFMWNNITGTIPKEIGNITTLELLLLNGNQLTGSLPDELGNLSNLDRIQIDQNHISGQIPVSFANLSKAKHFHMNNNSLSGQIPPELSRLPILVHLLLDNNNLSGYLPPELSETPNLLILQLDNNNFEGSTIPSSYGNMSKLLKLSLRNCSLQGPIPDWSNMPSIAYIDLSLNQLNGTIPRGALSENITTIDLTRNNLNGTLPASFSSLPLLQKLSVANNSLSGSVPSTIWQNRTLNSTERLILDFGFNMFSNISGILLAPPNVTIGLQGNPVCSASNLLQFCGPHEEDFSNTLNVTDLNKCPPQACPPPFQYAPPSPVISCFCAAPLLVGYRLKSPGFSDFLPYVDSFKEYLSSGLELNVSQLDIDSVAWQKGPRLRMYLKIFPAYVNDSIRLFNRSEVIWIREMFSGWRIPDSEVFGPYEFLNFTLLDPYKDEFPPPSSSGLSKGALAGVILGTIAGSVTLSAFVSLLILRRHIRKHHTSSKRRQSSRISMKIDGVKDFTYGEMALATNGFNSSTVVGQGGYGKVHRGVLADGTIVAVKRAQEGSLQGEKEFLTEIELLSRLHHRNLVSLVGYCDEEGEQMLIYEFMPNGTLRDHLSGKSKVPLAFAMRVKIALGSARGILYLHTEANPPIFHRDIKATNILLDSKFTAKVADFGLSRLAPVPELEGDVPSHVSTVVKGTPVNNAYRSESDTNLSESMATDPTKAVTPPSSSSSLRNPYVSQDVSGSDLVSGVIPTVAPR
;
A
#
# COMPACT_ATOMS: atom_id res chain seq x y z
N MET A 1 22.93 5.39 -36.44
CA MET A 1 21.85 5.90 -35.61
C MET A 1 22.46 6.44 -34.33
N PRO A 2 22.31 7.71 -34.00
CA PRO A 2 22.86 8.21 -32.74
C PRO A 2 22.10 7.59 -31.59
N LEU A 3 22.82 6.90 -30.70
CA LEU A 3 22.34 6.45 -29.41
C LEU A 3 21.90 7.68 -28.63
N PHE A 4 20.59 7.89 -28.50
CA PHE A 4 20.05 8.81 -27.49
C PHE A 4 20.51 8.30 -26.13
N ILE A 5 21.42 9.02 -25.51
CA ILE A 5 21.86 8.79 -24.13
C ILE A 5 20.67 9.14 -23.25
N LEU A 6 19.87 8.15 -22.90
CA LEU A 6 18.74 8.27 -21.96
C LEU A 6 19.32 8.21 -20.55
N ASN A 7 19.82 9.35 -20.05
CA ASN A 7 20.39 9.41 -18.71
C ASN A 7 19.32 9.25 -17.59
N ASN A 8 18.06 9.61 -17.85
CA ASN A 8 17.00 9.61 -16.85
C ASN A 8 15.69 9.06 -17.43
N ARG A 9 15.10 8.07 -16.81
CA ARG A 9 13.73 7.57 -17.06
C ARG A 9 12.85 7.92 -15.89
N LEU A 10 12.18 9.06 -15.96
CA LEU A 10 11.23 9.54 -14.96
C LEU A 10 9.82 9.12 -15.40
N LEU A 11 9.32 8.01 -14.85
CA LEU A 11 7.99 7.45 -15.13
C LEU A 11 7.07 7.54 -13.90
N LEU A 12 7.34 8.49 -13.02
CA LEU A 12 6.56 8.81 -11.83
C LEU A 12 5.08 9.00 -12.16
N ASN A 13 4.22 8.29 -11.44
CA ASN A 13 2.76 8.46 -11.43
C ASN A 13 2.12 8.51 -12.84
N ARG A 14 2.45 7.51 -13.68
CA ARG A 14 1.96 7.35 -15.05
C ARG A 14 0.89 6.27 -15.19
N ASN A 15 0.39 5.73 -14.08
CA ASN A 15 -0.54 4.61 -14.04
C ASN A 15 -0.04 3.39 -14.86
N LEU A 16 1.28 3.16 -14.80
CA LEU A 16 1.90 2.03 -15.48
C LEU A 16 1.55 0.74 -14.74
N SER A 17 1.29 -0.31 -15.49
CA SER A 17 0.99 -1.66 -14.98
C SER A 17 1.86 -2.71 -15.68
N GLY A 18 1.83 -3.94 -15.17
CA GLY A 18 2.68 -5.03 -15.65
C GLY A 18 3.88 -5.25 -14.73
N SER A 19 4.93 -5.86 -15.23
CA SER A 19 6.15 -6.18 -14.47
C SER A 19 7.38 -5.50 -15.04
N LEU A 20 8.40 -5.33 -14.19
CA LEU A 20 9.72 -4.86 -14.63
C LEU A 20 10.36 -5.92 -15.54
N SER A 21 10.85 -5.49 -16.69
CA SER A 21 11.52 -6.39 -17.63
C SER A 21 13.00 -6.58 -17.25
N PRO A 22 13.56 -7.81 -17.31
CA PRO A 22 14.98 -8.07 -17.18
C PRO A 22 15.85 -7.28 -18.19
N GLU A 23 15.29 -6.93 -19.34
CA GLU A 23 15.95 -6.12 -20.36
C GLU A 23 16.37 -4.71 -19.87
N LEU A 24 15.78 -4.23 -18.76
CA LEU A 24 16.21 -2.99 -18.12
C LEU A 24 17.70 -3.03 -17.75
N GLY A 25 18.22 -4.22 -17.36
CA GLY A 25 19.62 -4.42 -17.04
C GLY A 25 20.61 -4.14 -18.18
N ARG A 26 20.12 -3.98 -19.41
CA ARG A 26 20.94 -3.58 -20.57
C ARG A 26 21.15 -2.07 -20.69
N LEU A 27 20.51 -1.26 -19.86
CA LEU A 27 20.61 0.19 -19.88
C LEU A 27 21.86 0.67 -19.13
N SER A 28 23.05 0.30 -19.60
CA SER A 28 24.35 0.45 -18.93
C SER A 28 24.79 1.89 -18.63
N TYR A 29 24.07 2.90 -19.13
CA TYR A 29 24.35 4.33 -18.89
C TYR A 29 23.26 5.01 -18.05
N LEU A 30 22.27 4.24 -17.57
CA LEU A 30 21.16 4.79 -16.81
C LEU A 30 21.63 5.20 -15.40
N LYS A 31 21.31 6.44 -15.00
CA LYS A 31 21.61 6.98 -13.66
C LYS A 31 20.40 6.96 -12.73
N ILE A 32 19.20 7.19 -13.27
CA ILE A 32 17.97 7.26 -12.50
C ILE A 32 16.96 6.29 -13.11
N LEU A 33 16.51 5.32 -12.32
CA LEU A 33 15.41 4.43 -12.65
C LEU A 33 14.22 4.76 -11.72
N ASP A 34 13.28 5.56 -12.24
CA ASP A 34 12.13 6.06 -11.49
C ASP A 34 10.82 5.49 -12.06
N PHE A 35 10.19 4.61 -11.27
CA PHE A 35 8.87 4.05 -11.49
C PHE A 35 7.92 4.29 -10.31
N MET A 36 8.20 5.29 -9.48
CA MET A 36 7.40 5.57 -8.29
C MET A 36 5.91 5.79 -8.59
N TRP A 37 5.06 5.40 -7.66
CA TRP A 37 3.61 5.65 -7.68
C TRP A 37 2.93 5.15 -8.95
N ASN A 38 3.20 3.91 -9.31
CA ASN A 38 2.54 3.20 -10.40
C ASN A 38 1.81 1.94 -9.89
N ASN A 39 1.37 1.09 -10.78
CA ASN A 39 0.72 -0.19 -10.45
C ASN A 39 1.55 -1.37 -10.98
N ILE A 40 2.88 -1.32 -10.80
CA ILE A 40 3.82 -2.32 -11.29
C ILE A 40 3.81 -3.52 -10.34
N THR A 41 3.71 -4.71 -10.90
CA THR A 41 3.61 -5.99 -10.20
C THR A 41 4.82 -6.89 -10.48
N GLY A 42 4.88 -8.06 -9.85
CA GLY A 42 5.98 -9.02 -10.04
C GLY A 42 7.20 -8.68 -9.21
N THR A 43 8.34 -9.25 -9.55
CA THR A 43 9.58 -9.13 -8.79
C THR A 43 10.52 -8.08 -9.38
N ILE A 44 11.48 -7.62 -8.58
CA ILE A 44 12.60 -6.81 -9.08
C ILE A 44 13.54 -7.76 -9.82
N PRO A 45 13.81 -7.55 -11.13
CA PRO A 45 14.73 -8.39 -11.88
C PRO A 45 16.18 -8.24 -11.37
N LYS A 46 16.88 -9.34 -11.19
CA LYS A 46 18.29 -9.35 -10.78
C LYS A 46 19.21 -8.62 -11.76
N GLU A 47 18.83 -8.59 -13.02
CA GLU A 47 19.56 -7.92 -14.11
C GLU A 47 19.68 -6.40 -13.89
N ILE A 48 18.85 -5.79 -13.04
CA ILE A 48 18.98 -4.38 -12.65
C ILE A 48 20.35 -4.15 -11.99
N GLY A 49 20.88 -5.15 -11.26
CA GLY A 49 22.23 -5.13 -10.68
C GLY A 49 23.38 -4.95 -11.70
N ASN A 50 23.11 -5.12 -13.01
CA ASN A 50 24.09 -4.88 -14.07
C ASN A 50 24.24 -3.38 -14.44
N ILE A 51 23.33 -2.51 -13.96
CA ILE A 51 23.34 -1.08 -14.27
C ILE A 51 24.29 -0.36 -13.29
N THR A 52 25.56 -0.62 -13.35
CA THR A 52 26.55 -0.10 -12.37
C THR A 52 26.68 1.43 -12.34
N THR A 53 26.09 2.13 -13.32
CA THR A 53 26.00 3.60 -13.36
C THR A 53 24.81 4.15 -12.59
N LEU A 54 23.94 3.28 -12.06
CA LEU A 54 22.70 3.69 -11.38
C LEU A 54 23.02 4.41 -10.07
N GLU A 55 22.52 5.62 -9.95
CA GLU A 55 22.63 6.48 -8.76
C GLU A 55 21.34 6.42 -7.91
N LEU A 56 20.17 6.39 -8.58
CA LEU A 56 18.86 6.35 -7.92
C LEU A 56 18.02 5.17 -8.41
N LEU A 57 17.60 4.30 -7.50
CA LEU A 57 16.63 3.23 -7.74
C LEU A 57 15.34 3.54 -6.98
N LEU A 58 14.31 4.00 -7.69
CA LEU A 58 13.08 4.56 -7.14
C LEU A 58 11.87 3.75 -7.63
N LEU A 59 11.43 2.80 -6.81
CA LEU A 59 10.35 1.84 -7.11
C LEU A 59 9.22 1.89 -6.09
N ASN A 60 9.25 2.85 -5.16
CA ASN A 60 8.27 2.96 -4.09
C ASN A 60 6.84 3.25 -4.58
N GLY A 61 5.84 2.82 -3.80
CA GLY A 61 4.43 3.02 -4.15
C GLY A 61 3.98 2.18 -5.35
N ASN A 62 4.33 0.89 -5.38
CA ASN A 62 3.94 -0.08 -6.39
C ASN A 62 3.34 -1.36 -5.75
N GLN A 63 3.20 -2.42 -6.53
CA GLN A 63 2.69 -3.73 -6.12
C GLN A 63 3.78 -4.81 -6.30
N LEU A 64 5.06 -4.44 -6.12
CA LEU A 64 6.18 -5.36 -6.30
C LEU A 64 6.19 -6.42 -5.19
N THR A 65 6.57 -7.64 -5.55
CA THR A 65 6.58 -8.83 -4.69
C THR A 65 7.90 -9.58 -4.80
N GLY A 66 8.05 -10.66 -4.03
CA GLY A 66 9.27 -11.50 -4.04
C GLY A 66 10.40 -10.91 -3.21
N SER A 67 11.58 -11.53 -3.26
CA SER A 67 12.75 -11.12 -2.51
C SER A 67 13.59 -10.08 -3.25
N LEU A 68 14.42 -9.39 -2.49
CA LEU A 68 15.45 -8.49 -3.03
C LEU A 68 16.56 -9.33 -3.66
N PRO A 69 16.95 -9.10 -4.94
CA PRO A 69 18.07 -9.79 -5.56
C PRO A 69 19.42 -9.38 -4.95
N ASP A 70 20.29 -10.37 -4.70
CA ASP A 70 21.67 -10.14 -4.23
C ASP A 70 22.47 -9.27 -5.21
N GLU A 71 22.18 -9.38 -6.50
CA GLU A 71 22.84 -8.65 -7.57
C GLU A 71 22.67 -7.12 -7.46
N LEU A 72 21.66 -6.64 -6.73
CA LEU A 72 21.54 -5.21 -6.45
C LEU A 72 22.72 -4.66 -5.65
N GLY A 73 23.42 -5.50 -4.88
CA GLY A 73 24.67 -5.17 -4.19
C GLY A 73 25.83 -4.81 -5.12
N ASN A 74 25.72 -5.04 -6.44
CA ASN A 74 26.72 -4.66 -7.44
C ASN A 74 26.61 -3.20 -7.91
N LEU A 75 25.57 -2.48 -7.48
CA LEU A 75 25.31 -1.10 -7.91
C LEU A 75 26.25 -0.11 -7.20
N SER A 76 27.52 -0.13 -7.53
CA SER A 76 28.60 0.61 -6.85
C SER A 76 28.45 2.13 -6.84
N ASN A 77 27.59 2.70 -7.71
CA ASN A 77 27.29 4.12 -7.75
C ASN A 77 25.97 4.52 -7.09
N LEU A 78 25.25 3.55 -6.52
CA LEU A 78 23.93 3.79 -5.94
C LEU A 78 24.02 4.68 -4.71
N ASP A 79 23.39 5.84 -4.76
CA ASP A 79 23.21 6.77 -3.64
C ASP A 79 21.95 6.48 -2.85
N ARG A 80 20.87 6.08 -3.56
CA ARG A 80 19.55 5.91 -2.95
C ARG A 80 18.82 4.69 -3.49
N ILE A 81 18.31 3.87 -2.56
CA ILE A 81 17.32 2.83 -2.84
C ILE A 81 16.01 3.17 -2.12
N GLN A 82 14.94 3.37 -2.91
CA GLN A 82 13.58 3.59 -2.42
C GLN A 82 12.67 2.53 -3.02
N ILE A 83 12.28 1.58 -2.20
CA ILE A 83 11.40 0.47 -2.54
C ILE A 83 10.23 0.36 -1.57
N ASP A 84 10.06 1.35 -0.72
CA ASP A 84 9.00 1.39 0.28
C ASP A 84 7.59 1.35 -0.34
N GLN A 85 6.60 0.96 0.47
CA GLN A 85 5.21 0.84 0.04
C GLN A 85 5.05 -0.11 -1.16
N ASN A 86 5.51 -1.35 -0.97
CA ASN A 86 5.37 -2.48 -1.86
C ASN A 86 4.98 -3.75 -1.05
N HIS A 87 5.08 -4.91 -1.64
CA HIS A 87 4.86 -6.21 -1.00
C HIS A 87 6.12 -7.09 -1.09
N ILE A 88 7.29 -6.47 -1.05
CA ILE A 88 8.60 -7.15 -1.13
C ILE A 88 8.81 -7.93 0.16
N SER A 89 9.27 -9.16 0.05
CA SER A 89 9.43 -10.12 1.15
C SER A 89 10.84 -10.70 1.18
N GLY A 90 11.10 -11.61 2.12
CA GLY A 90 12.42 -12.24 2.28
C GLY A 90 13.39 -11.35 3.05
N GLN A 91 14.64 -11.76 3.11
CA GLN A 91 15.68 -11.10 3.89
C GLN A 91 16.30 -9.91 3.12
N ILE A 92 16.88 -8.98 3.87
CA ILE A 92 17.75 -7.95 3.31
C ILE A 92 19.07 -8.61 2.90
N PRO A 93 19.51 -8.51 1.64
CA PRO A 93 20.74 -9.15 1.20
C PRO A 93 21.99 -8.61 1.91
N VAL A 94 22.89 -9.50 2.35
CA VAL A 94 24.20 -9.11 2.92
C VAL A 94 25.04 -8.34 1.90
N SER A 95 24.86 -8.62 0.60
CA SER A 95 25.52 -7.93 -0.49
C SER A 95 25.27 -6.42 -0.52
N PHE A 96 24.20 -5.92 0.13
CA PHE A 96 23.93 -4.48 0.24
C PHE A 96 25.01 -3.73 1.02
N ALA A 97 25.80 -4.42 1.84
CA ALA A 97 27.00 -3.87 2.48
C ALA A 97 28.10 -3.42 1.47
N ASN A 98 28.01 -3.84 0.21
CA ASN A 98 28.93 -3.42 -0.87
C ASN A 98 28.56 -2.07 -1.50
N LEU A 99 27.38 -1.52 -1.19
CA LEU A 99 26.89 -0.27 -1.76
C LEU A 99 27.55 0.95 -1.12
N SER A 100 28.86 1.11 -1.34
CA SER A 100 29.71 2.07 -0.63
C SER A 100 29.34 3.55 -0.82
N LYS A 101 28.51 3.88 -1.81
CA LYS A 101 27.99 5.23 -2.04
C LYS A 101 26.56 5.44 -1.56
N ALA A 102 25.93 4.40 -1.01
CA ALA A 102 24.55 4.50 -0.59
C ALA A 102 24.42 5.32 0.70
N LYS A 103 23.60 6.37 0.64
CA LYS A 103 23.21 7.21 1.77
C LYS A 103 21.82 6.88 2.30
N HIS A 104 20.91 6.40 1.45
CA HIS A 104 19.51 6.27 1.79
C HIS A 104 18.95 4.90 1.49
N PHE A 105 18.62 4.15 2.54
CA PHE A 105 17.89 2.89 2.48
C PHE A 105 16.46 3.09 2.98
N HIS A 106 15.51 3.27 2.06
CA HIS A 106 14.09 3.42 2.33
C HIS A 106 13.34 2.18 1.84
N MET A 107 13.10 1.23 2.75
CA MET A 107 12.50 -0.08 2.48
C MET A 107 11.27 -0.33 3.36
N ASN A 108 10.78 0.70 4.02
CA ASN A 108 9.65 0.64 4.93
C ASN A 108 8.33 0.27 4.23
N ASN A 109 7.32 -0.20 4.99
CA ASN A 109 6.04 -0.65 4.47
C ASN A 109 6.21 -1.73 3.37
N ASN A 110 6.80 -2.85 3.75
CA ASN A 110 6.97 -4.05 2.94
C ASN A 110 6.69 -5.30 3.81
N SER A 111 7.11 -6.46 3.36
CA SER A 111 7.04 -7.73 4.10
C SER A 111 8.43 -8.33 4.29
N LEU A 112 9.47 -7.48 4.41
CA LEU A 112 10.85 -7.92 4.65
C LEU A 112 10.93 -8.65 5.99
N SER A 113 11.72 -9.73 6.06
CA SER A 113 11.78 -10.63 7.21
C SER A 113 13.22 -11.01 7.56
N GLY A 114 13.37 -11.70 8.67
CA GLY A 114 14.67 -12.16 9.15
C GLY A 114 15.50 -11.06 9.79
N GLN A 115 16.76 -11.36 10.02
CA GLN A 115 17.74 -10.52 10.72
C GLN A 115 18.19 -9.33 9.85
N ILE A 116 18.32 -8.15 10.44
CA ILE A 116 19.03 -7.03 9.81
C ILE A 116 20.49 -7.41 9.70
N PRO A 117 21.11 -7.42 8.49
CA PRO A 117 22.52 -7.79 8.34
C PRO A 117 23.43 -6.84 9.12
N PRO A 118 24.25 -7.35 10.08
CA PRO A 118 25.24 -6.53 10.80
C PRO A 118 26.25 -5.86 9.88
N GLU A 119 26.50 -6.47 8.71
CA GLU A 119 27.43 -5.96 7.69
C GLU A 119 27.03 -4.59 7.13
N LEU A 120 25.76 -4.17 7.26
CA LEU A 120 25.32 -2.82 6.86
C LEU A 120 26.05 -1.73 7.63
N SER A 121 26.63 -2.02 8.80
CA SER A 121 27.47 -1.10 9.55
C SER A 121 28.72 -0.65 8.80
N ARG A 122 29.17 -1.45 7.80
CA ARG A 122 30.35 -1.13 6.95
C ARG A 122 30.10 -0.05 5.92
N LEU A 123 28.85 0.40 5.76
CA LEU A 123 28.50 1.46 4.80
C LEU A 123 29.04 2.82 5.29
N PRO A 124 30.00 3.42 4.56
CA PRO A 124 30.77 4.54 5.10
C PRO A 124 29.98 5.86 5.15
N ILE A 125 28.94 5.98 4.34
CA ILE A 125 28.17 7.23 4.21
C ILE A 125 26.66 7.05 4.36
N LEU A 126 26.22 5.91 4.92
CA LEU A 126 24.80 5.69 5.18
C LEU A 126 24.27 6.72 6.18
N VAL A 127 23.20 7.42 5.79
CA VAL A 127 22.56 8.51 6.53
C VAL A 127 21.20 8.09 7.06
N HIS A 128 20.40 7.44 6.22
CA HIS A 128 19.03 7.04 6.58
C HIS A 128 18.83 5.53 6.41
N LEU A 129 18.39 4.86 7.49
CA LEU A 129 17.95 3.46 7.48
C LEU A 129 16.50 3.40 7.94
N LEU A 130 15.55 3.37 6.97
CA LEU A 130 14.11 3.32 7.20
C LEU A 130 13.60 1.93 6.83
N LEU A 131 13.31 1.11 7.84
CA LEU A 131 12.85 -0.28 7.72
C LEU A 131 11.54 -0.52 8.47
N ASP A 132 10.86 0.53 8.87
CA ASP A 132 9.63 0.45 9.65
C ASP A 132 8.50 -0.24 8.87
N ASN A 133 7.55 -0.84 9.60
CA ASN A 133 6.42 -1.58 9.05
C ASN A 133 6.88 -2.72 8.10
N ASN A 134 7.61 -3.66 8.67
CA ASN A 134 8.06 -4.90 8.03
C ASN A 134 7.83 -6.09 8.97
N ASN A 135 8.36 -7.25 8.63
CA ASN A 135 8.34 -8.46 9.45
C ASN A 135 9.77 -8.89 9.85
N LEU A 136 10.65 -7.92 10.12
CA LEU A 136 12.02 -8.17 10.55
C LEU A 136 12.03 -8.81 11.94
N SER A 137 12.99 -9.68 12.17
CA SER A 137 13.11 -10.49 13.40
C SER A 137 14.57 -10.65 13.82
N GLY A 138 14.80 -11.43 14.87
CA GLY A 138 16.13 -11.63 15.44
C GLY A 138 16.48 -10.53 16.44
N TYR A 139 17.73 -10.08 16.46
CA TYR A 139 18.21 -9.05 17.39
C TYR A 139 18.56 -7.73 16.68
N LEU A 140 18.62 -6.65 17.44
CA LEU A 140 19.16 -5.38 16.95
C LEU A 140 20.69 -5.47 16.86
N PRO A 141 21.31 -5.38 15.67
CA PRO A 141 22.75 -5.52 15.54
C PRO A 141 23.52 -4.43 16.27
N PRO A 142 24.35 -4.75 17.29
CA PRO A 142 25.19 -3.77 17.99
C PRO A 142 26.11 -3.00 17.02
N GLU A 143 26.52 -3.65 15.94
CA GLU A 143 27.40 -3.10 14.90
C GLU A 143 26.81 -1.87 14.21
N LEU A 144 25.49 -1.73 14.16
CA LEU A 144 24.87 -0.51 13.58
C LEU A 144 25.31 0.77 14.28
N SER A 145 25.77 0.67 15.55
CA SER A 145 26.34 1.82 16.27
C SER A 145 27.68 2.30 15.70
N GLU A 146 28.35 1.45 14.92
CA GLU A 146 29.63 1.77 14.27
C GLU A 146 29.44 2.50 12.94
N THR A 147 28.19 2.64 12.45
CA THR A 147 27.89 3.36 11.21
C THR A 147 28.20 4.86 11.37
N PRO A 148 29.21 5.41 10.67
CA PRO A 148 29.82 6.70 11.06
C PRO A 148 28.96 7.91 10.78
N ASN A 149 27.96 7.82 9.90
CA ASN A 149 27.16 8.94 9.44
C ASN A 149 25.64 8.74 9.59
N LEU A 150 25.20 7.73 10.34
CA LEU A 150 23.78 7.44 10.49
C LEU A 150 23.08 8.54 11.29
N LEU A 151 22.13 9.22 10.66
CA LEU A 151 21.31 10.28 11.26
C LEU A 151 19.92 9.77 11.67
N ILE A 152 19.34 8.83 10.91
CA ILE A 152 18.00 8.30 11.19
C ILE A 152 18.03 6.80 11.17
N LEU A 153 17.65 6.20 12.30
CA LEU A 153 17.36 4.78 12.46
C LEU A 153 15.88 4.63 12.83
N GLN A 154 15.07 4.14 11.87
CA GLN A 154 13.65 3.94 12.07
C GLN A 154 13.25 2.50 11.73
N LEU A 155 12.84 1.74 12.75
CA LEU A 155 12.54 0.31 12.69
C LEU A 155 11.13 -0.03 13.20
N ASP A 156 10.26 0.94 13.38
CA ASP A 156 8.94 0.79 14.00
C ASP A 156 8.13 -0.37 13.41
N ASN A 157 7.32 -1.02 14.25
CA ASN A 157 6.43 -2.10 13.82
C ASN A 157 7.19 -3.25 13.12
N ASN A 158 8.18 -3.81 13.82
CA ASN A 158 8.87 -5.05 13.51
C ASN A 158 8.82 -5.98 14.75
N ASN A 159 9.35 -7.18 14.66
CA ASN A 159 9.34 -8.10 15.77
C ASN A 159 10.75 -8.65 16.07
N PHE A 160 11.48 -8.02 16.95
CA PHE A 160 12.82 -8.46 17.37
C PHE A 160 12.79 -9.45 18.56
N GLU A 161 11.70 -10.21 18.73
CA GLU A 161 11.56 -11.39 19.58
C GLU A 161 12.00 -11.21 21.05
N GLY A 162 11.76 -10.00 21.61
CA GLY A 162 12.12 -9.67 22.99
C GLY A 162 13.62 -9.41 23.20
N SER A 163 14.36 -9.11 22.15
CA SER A 163 15.77 -8.69 22.26
C SER A 163 15.89 -7.34 22.99
N THR A 164 17.09 -7.04 23.47
CA THR A 164 17.39 -5.76 24.13
C THR A 164 17.89 -4.71 23.14
N ILE A 165 17.73 -3.45 23.48
CA ILE A 165 18.42 -2.37 22.75
C ILE A 165 19.89 -2.43 23.10
N PRO A 166 20.83 -2.56 22.14
CA PRO A 166 22.25 -2.61 22.42
C PRO A 166 22.72 -1.36 23.16
N SER A 167 23.53 -1.52 24.21
CA SER A 167 24.08 -0.38 24.96
C SER A 167 24.94 0.54 24.10
N SER A 168 25.55 0.00 23.04
CA SER A 168 26.33 0.77 22.07
C SER A 168 25.50 1.82 21.30
N TYR A 169 24.17 1.67 21.21
CA TYR A 169 23.31 2.67 20.54
C TYR A 169 23.32 4.00 21.30
N GLY A 170 23.56 4.00 22.61
CA GLY A 170 23.76 5.23 23.39
C GLY A 170 25.00 6.05 22.99
N ASN A 171 25.91 5.51 22.17
CA ASN A 171 27.11 6.19 21.70
C ASN A 171 27.01 6.71 20.25
N MET A 172 25.83 6.63 19.61
CA MET A 172 25.61 7.10 18.24
C MET A 172 25.55 8.64 18.19
N SER A 173 26.70 9.28 18.24
CA SER A 173 26.81 10.74 18.44
C SER A 173 26.17 11.62 17.36
N LYS A 174 26.03 11.12 16.12
CA LYS A 174 25.40 11.83 15.01
C LYS A 174 23.92 11.56 14.87
N LEU A 175 23.40 10.56 15.59
CA LEU A 175 22.00 10.16 15.41
C LEU A 175 21.07 11.28 15.86
N LEU A 176 20.18 11.69 14.94
CA LEU A 176 19.14 12.70 15.16
C LEU A 176 17.82 12.07 15.57
N LYS A 177 17.53 10.86 15.04
CA LYS A 177 16.28 10.15 15.31
C LYS A 177 16.50 8.68 15.54
N LEU A 178 15.99 8.19 16.68
CA LEU A 178 15.86 6.79 17.03
C LEU A 178 14.38 6.44 17.22
N SER A 179 13.84 5.60 16.35
CA SER A 179 12.46 5.17 16.43
C SER A 179 12.39 3.64 16.37
N LEU A 180 12.05 3.02 17.50
CA LEU A 180 11.94 1.58 17.71
C LEU A 180 10.57 1.23 18.31
N ARG A 181 9.54 1.95 17.92
CA ARG A 181 8.18 1.78 18.40
C ARG A 181 7.62 0.42 17.99
N ASN A 182 6.96 -0.28 18.94
CA ASN A 182 6.27 -1.55 18.65
C ASN A 182 7.20 -2.59 17.98
N CYS A 183 8.34 -2.86 18.65
CA CYS A 183 9.39 -3.74 18.14
C CYS A 183 9.59 -5.01 19.00
N SER A 184 8.69 -5.29 19.95
CA SER A 184 8.77 -6.41 20.89
C SER A 184 10.07 -6.40 21.74
N LEU A 185 10.66 -5.23 21.97
CA LEU A 185 11.93 -5.08 22.71
C LEU A 185 11.71 -5.17 24.21
N GLN A 186 12.71 -5.71 24.91
CA GLN A 186 12.75 -5.83 26.38
C GLN A 186 14.06 -5.31 26.96
N GLY A 187 14.21 -5.39 28.29
CA GLY A 187 15.41 -4.92 28.99
C GLY A 187 15.45 -3.42 29.22
N PRO A 188 16.58 -2.88 29.70
CA PRO A 188 16.71 -1.47 30.05
C PRO A 188 16.89 -0.59 28.81
N ILE A 189 16.53 0.69 28.96
CA ILE A 189 16.90 1.75 28.00
C ILE A 189 18.40 2.03 28.17
N PRO A 190 19.19 2.07 27.08
CA PRO A 190 20.59 2.46 27.13
C PRO A 190 20.79 3.89 27.64
N ASP A 191 21.95 4.18 28.21
CA ASP A 191 22.29 5.57 28.50
C ASP A 191 22.50 6.38 27.21
N TRP A 192 21.76 7.46 27.05
CA TRP A 192 21.75 8.32 25.87
C TRP A 192 22.53 9.63 26.06
N SER A 193 23.29 9.75 27.17
CA SER A 193 24.06 10.97 27.47
C SER A 193 25.16 11.28 26.44
N ASN A 194 25.60 10.25 25.67
CA ASN A 194 26.59 10.39 24.62
C ASN A 194 25.98 10.64 23.21
N MET A 195 24.72 11.05 23.14
CA MET A 195 24.02 11.35 21.89
C MET A 195 23.72 12.85 21.76
N PRO A 196 24.71 13.72 21.52
CA PRO A 196 24.53 15.18 21.55
C PRO A 196 23.63 15.72 20.44
N SER A 197 23.45 14.98 19.37
CA SER A 197 22.64 15.41 18.21
C SER A 197 21.19 14.93 18.28
N ILE A 198 20.85 14.01 19.20
CA ILE A 198 19.52 13.37 19.20
C ILE A 198 18.41 14.41 19.40
N ALA A 199 17.42 14.38 18.50
CA ALA A 199 16.25 15.26 18.51
C ALA A 199 14.94 14.50 18.75
N TYR A 200 14.88 13.22 18.37
CA TYR A 200 13.64 12.44 18.43
C TYR A 200 13.91 11.03 18.93
N ILE A 201 13.21 10.60 19.97
CA ILE A 201 13.26 9.24 20.54
C ILE A 201 11.83 8.72 20.65
N ASP A 202 11.53 7.60 20.00
CA ASP A 202 10.29 6.84 20.17
C ASP A 202 10.61 5.37 20.43
N LEU A 203 10.41 4.94 21.68
CA LEU A 203 10.56 3.56 22.15
C LEU A 203 9.23 3.01 22.65
N SER A 204 8.12 3.61 22.27
CA SER A 204 6.79 3.26 22.74
C SER A 204 6.34 1.87 22.31
N LEU A 205 5.33 1.32 23.01
CA LEU A 205 4.73 0.01 22.67
C LEU A 205 5.75 -1.15 22.68
N ASN A 206 6.64 -1.20 23.69
CA ASN A 206 7.60 -2.27 23.90
C ASN A 206 7.42 -2.89 25.30
N GLN A 207 8.33 -3.74 25.71
CA GLN A 207 8.37 -4.36 27.03
C GLN A 207 9.61 -3.92 27.83
N LEU A 208 10.11 -2.69 27.54
CA LEU A 208 11.29 -2.13 28.20
C LEU A 208 11.04 -1.96 29.69
N ASN A 209 12.05 -2.26 30.50
CA ASN A 209 11.96 -2.25 31.95
C ASN A 209 13.11 -1.46 32.58
N GLY A 210 13.16 -1.42 33.92
CA GLY A 210 14.13 -0.64 34.65
C GLY A 210 13.79 0.86 34.67
N THR A 211 14.78 1.68 34.99
CA THR A 211 14.58 3.13 35.12
C THR A 211 14.94 3.89 33.86
N ILE A 212 14.31 5.04 33.65
CA ILE A 212 14.73 5.97 32.60
C ILE A 212 16.14 6.49 32.93
N PRO A 213 17.09 6.47 31.99
CA PRO A 213 18.45 6.96 32.20
C PRO A 213 18.47 8.42 32.71
N ARG A 214 19.36 8.70 33.66
CA ARG A 214 19.45 10.01 34.35
C ARG A 214 20.50 10.95 33.75
N GLY A 215 21.23 10.49 32.71
CA GLY A 215 22.28 11.26 32.07
C GLY A 215 21.76 12.56 31.46
N ALA A 216 22.66 13.44 31.12
CA ALA A 216 22.34 14.67 30.39
C ALA A 216 21.75 14.34 29.02
N LEU A 217 20.77 15.09 28.60
CA LEU A 217 20.12 14.94 27.29
C LEU A 217 20.56 16.04 26.34
N SER A 218 20.48 15.76 25.04
CA SER A 218 20.69 16.77 24.01
C SER A 218 19.68 17.93 24.14
N GLU A 219 20.14 19.15 24.01
CA GLU A 219 19.26 20.36 23.97
C GLU A 219 18.38 20.38 22.71
N ASN A 220 18.72 19.57 21.68
CA ASN A 220 17.98 19.46 20.43
C ASN A 220 16.71 18.59 20.53
N ILE A 221 16.47 17.95 21.68
CA ILE A 221 15.32 17.04 21.82
C ILE A 221 14.00 17.78 21.69
N THR A 222 13.20 17.32 20.71
CA THR A 222 11.84 17.76 20.47
C THR A 222 10.82 16.74 20.98
N THR A 223 11.15 15.45 20.94
CA THR A 223 10.19 14.36 21.20
C THR A 223 10.85 13.23 21.97
N ILE A 224 10.20 12.81 23.07
CA ILE A 224 10.48 11.58 23.79
C ILE A 224 9.16 10.85 23.98
N ASP A 225 9.02 9.67 23.39
CA ASP A 225 7.86 8.79 23.58
C ASP A 225 8.30 7.43 24.13
N LEU A 226 7.96 7.15 25.39
CA LEU A 226 8.22 5.90 26.11
C LEU A 226 6.91 5.20 26.53
N THR A 227 5.80 5.59 25.93
CA THR A 227 4.46 5.12 26.27
C THR A 227 4.33 3.61 26.14
N ARG A 228 3.57 2.98 27.07
CA ARG A 228 3.28 1.54 27.05
C ARG A 228 4.55 0.69 27.06
N ASN A 229 5.25 0.75 28.20
CA ASN A 229 6.39 -0.07 28.56
C ASN A 229 6.25 -0.56 30.01
N ASN A 230 7.26 -1.21 30.55
CA ASN A 230 7.32 -1.68 31.94
C ASN A 230 8.32 -0.86 32.79
N LEU A 231 8.50 0.41 32.44
CA LEU A 231 9.47 1.30 33.10
C LEU A 231 9.03 1.64 34.53
N ASN A 232 10.00 1.73 35.43
CA ASN A 232 9.78 2.07 36.84
C ASN A 232 10.72 3.20 37.32
N GLY A 233 10.66 3.52 38.62
CA GLY A 233 11.45 4.58 39.20
C GLY A 233 10.81 5.96 39.00
N THR A 234 11.64 7.01 38.96
CA THR A 234 11.19 8.43 38.91
C THR A 234 11.60 9.10 37.60
N LEU A 235 10.91 10.19 37.24
CA LEU A 235 11.30 11.04 36.13
C LEU A 235 12.69 11.62 36.32
N PRO A 236 13.58 11.59 35.33
CA PRO A 236 14.88 12.24 35.37
C PRO A 236 14.76 13.78 35.49
N ALA A 237 15.62 14.40 36.29
CA ALA A 237 15.67 15.86 36.39
C ALA A 237 16.09 16.54 35.07
N SER A 238 16.85 15.83 34.22
CA SER A 238 17.28 16.30 32.90
C SER A 238 16.11 16.65 31.95
N PHE A 239 14.91 16.12 32.17
CA PHE A 239 13.73 16.54 31.40
C PHE A 239 13.33 18.01 31.59
N SER A 240 13.74 18.64 32.67
CA SER A 240 13.49 20.06 32.92
C SER A 240 14.41 21.02 32.13
N SER A 241 15.40 20.47 31.42
CA SER A 241 16.44 21.25 30.71
C SER A 241 16.34 21.12 29.18
N LEU A 242 15.16 20.82 28.64
CA LEU A 242 14.96 20.54 27.22
C LEU A 242 14.27 21.72 26.52
N PRO A 243 15.00 22.69 25.94
CA PRO A 243 14.42 23.93 25.42
C PRO A 243 13.51 23.73 24.19
N LEU A 244 13.76 22.72 23.38
CA LEU A 244 13.02 22.45 22.12
C LEU A 244 11.94 21.39 22.27
N LEU A 245 11.71 20.84 23.48
CA LEU A 245 10.77 19.76 23.71
C LEU A 245 9.34 20.15 23.30
N GLN A 246 8.72 19.37 22.42
CA GLN A 246 7.33 19.49 21.96
C GLN A 246 6.45 18.39 22.57
N LYS A 247 7.01 17.18 22.73
CA LYS A 247 6.28 16.03 23.27
C LYS A 247 7.14 15.22 24.23
N LEU A 248 6.61 15.00 25.44
CA LEU A 248 7.11 14.00 26.38
C LEU A 248 5.96 13.11 26.79
N SER A 249 5.99 11.83 26.40
CA SER A 249 5.00 10.87 26.80
C SER A 249 5.67 9.66 27.48
N VAL A 250 5.24 9.37 28.70
CA VAL A 250 5.66 8.21 29.49
C VAL A 250 4.45 7.42 29.99
N ALA A 251 3.30 7.64 29.39
CA ALA A 251 2.03 7.06 29.82
C ALA A 251 2.06 5.50 29.78
N ASN A 252 1.21 4.88 30.61
CA ASN A 252 1.11 3.43 30.69
C ASN A 252 2.46 2.76 31.01
N ASN A 253 3.04 3.12 32.18
CA ASN A 253 4.23 2.55 32.76
C ASN A 253 4.03 2.34 34.27
N SER A 254 5.09 2.04 35.02
CA SER A 254 5.09 1.88 36.48
C SER A 254 5.94 2.97 37.18
N LEU A 255 6.04 4.16 36.57
CA LEU A 255 6.82 5.29 37.12
C LEU A 255 6.13 5.85 38.35
N SER A 256 6.92 6.31 39.32
CA SER A 256 6.44 6.77 40.63
C SER A 256 7.10 8.07 41.07
N GLY A 257 6.75 8.54 42.26
CA GLY A 257 7.27 9.78 42.83
C GLY A 257 6.52 11.03 42.37
N SER A 258 7.22 12.13 42.23
CA SER A 258 6.62 13.43 41.85
C SER A 258 6.92 13.78 40.42
N VAL A 259 5.95 14.39 39.73
CA VAL A 259 6.16 15.03 38.43
C VAL A 259 6.70 16.45 38.66
N PRO A 260 7.91 16.80 38.20
CA PRO A 260 8.48 18.13 38.43
C PRO A 260 7.85 19.17 37.48
N SER A 261 7.22 20.21 38.04
CA SER A 261 6.62 21.28 37.24
C SER A 261 7.67 22.11 36.47
N THR A 262 8.94 22.01 36.81
CA THR A 262 10.05 22.63 36.06
C THR A 262 10.16 22.20 34.62
N ILE A 263 9.54 21.06 34.23
CA ILE A 263 9.47 20.61 32.82
C ILE A 263 8.73 21.65 31.95
N TRP A 264 7.73 22.35 32.51
CA TRP A 264 6.93 23.31 31.74
C TRP A 264 7.07 24.75 32.22
N GLN A 265 7.49 24.98 33.49
CA GLN A 265 7.56 26.31 34.07
C GLN A 265 8.74 27.15 33.58
N ASN A 266 9.86 26.51 33.28
CA ASN A 266 11.07 27.17 32.80
C ASN A 266 11.04 27.50 31.31
N ARG A 267 9.87 27.39 30.69
CA ARG A 267 9.73 27.54 29.23
C ARG A 267 8.91 28.77 28.86
N THR A 268 9.45 29.57 27.95
CA THR A 268 8.74 30.67 27.31
C THR A 268 8.30 30.18 25.92
N LEU A 269 7.07 29.64 25.82
CA LEU A 269 6.50 29.21 24.55
C LEU A 269 5.90 30.42 23.83
N ASN A 270 6.20 30.55 22.54
CA ASN A 270 5.53 31.52 21.68
C ASN A 270 4.14 31.04 21.24
N SER A 271 3.41 31.81 20.43
CA SER A 271 2.04 31.49 20.03
C SER A 271 1.94 30.25 19.10
N THR A 272 3.03 29.85 18.47
CA THR A 272 3.08 28.73 17.56
C THR A 272 3.62 27.45 18.20
N GLU A 273 4.29 27.57 19.35
CA GLU A 273 4.88 26.42 20.03
C GLU A 273 3.87 25.77 20.97
N ARG A 274 3.87 24.46 21.01
CA ARG A 274 3.07 23.63 21.90
C ARG A 274 3.94 22.65 22.65
N LEU A 275 3.56 22.31 23.88
CA LEU A 275 4.20 21.28 24.69
C LEU A 275 3.14 20.28 25.17
N ILE A 276 3.29 19.03 24.78
CA ILE A 276 2.42 17.92 25.18
C ILE A 276 3.16 17.04 26.17
N LEU A 277 2.63 16.92 27.38
CA LEU A 277 3.17 16.14 28.48
C LEU A 277 2.15 15.06 28.88
N ASP A 278 2.41 13.80 28.55
CA ASP A 278 1.52 12.70 28.91
C ASP A 278 2.19 11.76 29.92
N PHE A 279 1.73 11.84 31.16
CA PHE A 279 2.15 11.01 32.29
C PHE A 279 1.07 10.02 32.73
N GLY A 280 0.00 9.85 31.97
CA GLY A 280 -1.15 9.05 32.33
C GLY A 280 -0.83 7.59 32.66
N PHE A 281 -1.68 6.97 33.50
CA PHE A 281 -1.58 5.54 33.85
C PHE A 281 -0.18 5.13 34.33
N ASN A 282 0.27 5.78 35.41
CA ASN A 282 1.50 5.50 36.16
C ASN A 282 1.18 5.49 37.66
N MET A 283 2.21 5.56 38.50
CA MET A 283 2.12 5.57 39.97
C MET A 283 2.56 6.92 40.56
N PHE A 284 2.43 8.02 39.81
CA PHE A 284 2.78 9.34 40.32
C PHE A 284 1.85 9.76 41.45
N SER A 285 2.48 10.18 42.58
CA SER A 285 1.75 10.54 43.82
C SER A 285 1.59 12.04 44.04
N ASN A 286 2.39 12.85 43.33
CA ASN A 286 2.43 14.32 43.58
C ASN A 286 2.98 15.05 42.34
N ILE A 287 2.73 16.38 42.30
CA ILE A 287 3.44 17.33 41.41
C ILE A 287 4.31 18.20 42.30
N SER A 288 5.60 18.28 42.04
CA SER A 288 6.52 19.15 42.78
C SER A 288 6.64 20.53 42.08
N GLY A 289 6.33 21.60 42.80
CA GLY A 289 6.40 22.96 42.31
C GLY A 289 5.05 23.62 42.04
N ILE A 290 4.98 24.54 41.10
CA ILE A 290 3.79 25.34 40.79
C ILE A 290 2.86 24.60 39.82
N LEU A 291 1.57 24.57 40.14
CA LEU A 291 0.57 23.80 39.34
C LEU A 291 0.07 24.52 38.08
N LEU A 292 0.41 25.82 37.93
CA LEU A 292 -0.07 26.60 36.79
C LEU A 292 0.67 26.19 35.51
N ALA A 293 -0.07 25.69 34.51
CA ALA A 293 0.45 25.42 33.18
C ALA A 293 0.26 26.65 32.26
N PRO A 294 1.25 27.00 31.43
CA PRO A 294 1.07 28.01 30.37
C PRO A 294 0.00 27.59 29.36
N PRO A 295 -0.63 28.53 28.61
CA PRO A 295 -1.74 28.24 27.70
C PRO A 295 -1.45 27.18 26.62
N ASN A 296 -0.21 27.09 26.17
CA ASN A 296 0.20 26.17 25.10
C ASN A 296 0.77 24.84 25.63
N VAL A 297 0.56 24.52 26.90
CA VAL A 297 1.02 23.31 27.56
C VAL A 297 -0.17 22.41 27.87
N THR A 298 -0.16 21.22 27.36
CA THR A 298 -1.14 20.16 27.66
C THR A 298 -0.51 19.14 28.59
N ILE A 299 -1.13 18.84 29.72
CA ILE A 299 -0.63 17.89 30.73
C ILE A 299 -1.68 16.84 30.99
N GLY A 300 -1.37 15.55 30.78
CA GLY A 300 -2.20 14.39 31.08
C GLY A 300 -1.67 13.62 32.28
N LEU A 301 -2.47 13.48 33.33
CA LEU A 301 -2.14 12.73 34.56
C LEU A 301 -3.18 11.63 34.88
N GLN A 302 -4.15 11.42 34.01
CA GLN A 302 -5.22 10.44 34.24
C GLN A 302 -4.68 9.08 34.70
N GLY A 303 -5.41 8.40 35.58
CA GLY A 303 -5.04 7.06 36.05
C GLY A 303 -3.87 6.99 37.03
N ASN A 304 -3.36 8.14 37.55
CA ASN A 304 -2.33 8.18 38.57
C ASN A 304 -2.95 8.38 39.98
N PRO A 305 -2.27 7.93 41.06
CA PRO A 305 -2.70 8.20 42.45
C PRO A 305 -2.86 9.69 42.75
N VAL A 306 -2.06 10.57 42.15
CA VAL A 306 -2.15 12.03 42.30
C VAL A 306 -3.53 12.58 41.91
N CYS A 307 -4.28 11.91 41.09
CA CYS A 307 -5.64 12.31 40.67
C CYS A 307 -6.72 12.11 41.75
N SER A 308 -6.38 11.54 42.89
CA SER A 308 -7.26 11.49 44.06
C SER A 308 -7.46 12.86 44.70
N ALA A 309 -6.59 13.84 44.40
CA ALA A 309 -6.64 15.18 44.92
C ALA A 309 -7.58 16.08 44.09
N SER A 310 -8.59 16.68 44.70
CA SER A 310 -9.63 17.47 44.03
C SER A 310 -9.12 18.70 43.26
N ASN A 311 -7.97 19.23 43.64
CA ASN A 311 -7.36 20.42 43.03
C ASN A 311 -6.63 20.14 41.71
N LEU A 312 -6.53 18.86 41.25
CA LEU A 312 -5.81 18.45 40.07
C LEU A 312 -6.72 17.89 38.96
N LEU A 313 -8.04 18.00 39.11
CA LEU A 313 -9.04 17.45 38.16
C LEU A 313 -8.81 17.93 36.70
N GLN A 314 -8.30 19.16 36.53
CA GLN A 314 -8.00 19.68 35.19
C GLN A 314 -6.91 18.90 34.42
N PHE A 315 -6.04 18.17 35.12
CA PHE A 315 -4.99 17.35 34.51
C PHE A 315 -5.35 15.86 34.44
N CYS A 316 -6.48 15.49 35.02
CA CYS A 316 -6.88 14.10 35.25
C CYS A 316 -8.08 13.66 34.41
N GLY A 317 -8.65 14.57 33.62
CA GLY A 317 -9.71 14.27 32.66
C GLY A 317 -9.22 13.48 31.46
N PRO A 318 -10.10 12.84 30.70
CA PRO A 318 -9.75 12.24 29.42
C PRO A 318 -9.29 13.36 28.48
N HIS A 319 -8.09 13.26 27.98
CA HIS A 319 -7.64 14.10 26.86
C HIS A 319 -8.06 13.42 25.57
N GLU A 320 -8.97 14.05 24.83
CA GLU A 320 -9.16 13.73 23.43
C GLU A 320 -7.88 14.17 22.69
N GLU A 321 -7.10 13.22 22.22
CA GLU A 321 -6.04 13.51 21.27
C GLU A 321 -6.70 13.94 19.95
N ASP A 322 -6.91 15.24 19.81
CA ASP A 322 -7.45 15.84 18.60
C ASP A 322 -6.36 15.80 17.50
N PHE A 323 -6.19 14.63 16.88
CA PHE A 323 -5.32 14.42 15.71
C PHE A 323 -5.90 15.01 14.43
N SER A 324 -6.97 15.80 14.50
CA SER A 324 -7.55 16.52 13.35
C SER A 324 -6.72 17.76 13.00
N ASN A 325 -5.41 17.60 12.85
CA ASN A 325 -4.54 18.69 12.41
C ASN A 325 -4.50 18.79 10.88
N THR A 326 -5.61 19.13 10.25
CA THR A 326 -5.58 19.91 9.02
C THR A 326 -5.32 21.35 9.41
N LEU A 327 -4.06 21.74 9.51
CA LEU A 327 -3.68 23.13 9.66
C LEU A 327 -4.05 23.85 8.35
N ASN A 328 -5.16 24.55 8.35
CA ASN A 328 -5.41 25.56 7.33
C ASN A 328 -4.48 26.75 7.65
N VAL A 329 -3.32 26.77 7.02
CA VAL A 329 -2.30 27.82 7.18
C VAL A 329 -2.75 29.15 6.54
N THR A 330 -3.95 29.19 5.95
CA THR A 330 -4.42 30.26 5.08
C THR A 330 -4.81 31.58 5.75
N ASP A 331 -4.77 31.73 7.06
CA ASP A 331 -5.29 32.94 7.73
C ASP A 331 -4.32 34.13 7.83
N LEU A 332 -3.13 34.07 7.23
CA LEU A 332 -2.15 35.17 7.26
C LEU A 332 -2.18 36.07 6.01
N ASN A 333 -2.92 35.73 4.97
CA ASN A 333 -2.95 36.49 3.72
C ASN A 333 -4.00 37.59 3.79
N LYS A 334 -3.58 38.81 4.14
CA LYS A 334 -4.40 40.04 4.07
C LYS A 334 -4.56 40.52 2.62
N CYS A 335 -4.88 39.65 1.68
CA CYS A 335 -5.16 40.07 0.31
C CYS A 335 -6.61 40.59 0.16
N PRO A 336 -6.89 41.45 -0.84
CA PRO A 336 -8.25 41.97 -1.07
C PRO A 336 -9.28 40.84 -1.23
N PRO A 337 -10.54 41.04 -0.83
CA PRO A 337 -11.57 40.02 -0.91
C PRO A 337 -11.97 39.67 -2.37
N GLN A 338 -11.49 40.40 -3.36
CA GLN A 338 -11.77 40.16 -4.77
C GLN A 338 -10.90 38.96 -5.24
N ALA A 339 -11.55 37.82 -5.45
CA ALA A 339 -10.88 36.59 -5.85
C ALA A 339 -10.16 36.72 -7.20
N CYS A 340 -9.01 36.08 -7.32
CA CYS A 340 -8.36 35.89 -8.62
C CYS A 340 -9.26 35.10 -9.58
N PRO A 341 -9.31 35.46 -10.87
CA PRO A 341 -10.05 34.64 -11.84
C PRO A 341 -9.43 33.23 -11.93
N PRO A 342 -10.23 32.16 -11.84
CA PRO A 342 -9.70 30.80 -12.00
C PRO A 342 -8.97 30.63 -13.34
N PRO A 343 -7.84 29.91 -13.39
CA PRO A 343 -7.20 29.10 -12.35
C PRO A 343 -6.13 29.83 -11.52
N PHE A 344 -6.04 31.16 -11.64
CA PHE A 344 -5.09 31.98 -10.89
C PHE A 344 -5.45 32.05 -9.40
N GLN A 345 -4.44 32.18 -8.56
CA GLN A 345 -4.56 32.32 -7.10
C GLN A 345 -3.65 33.45 -6.63
N TYR A 346 -3.93 33.98 -5.44
CA TYR A 346 -3.05 34.98 -4.86
C TYR A 346 -1.72 34.34 -4.45
N ALA A 347 -0.63 34.88 -4.95
CA ALA A 347 0.70 34.55 -4.47
C ALA A 347 0.91 35.16 -3.06
N PRO A 348 1.71 34.54 -2.18
CA PRO A 348 1.98 35.07 -0.86
C PRO A 348 2.53 36.50 -0.91
N PRO A 349 2.01 37.45 -0.11
CA PRO A 349 2.52 38.80 -0.07
C PRO A 349 3.95 38.83 0.51
N SER A 350 4.78 39.70 -0.03
CA SER A 350 6.09 40.03 0.55
C SER A 350 6.09 41.48 1.04
N PRO A 351 7.07 41.90 1.88
CA PRO A 351 7.15 43.29 2.34
C PRO A 351 7.20 44.34 1.21
N VAL A 352 7.62 43.93 0.04
CA VAL A 352 7.83 44.79 -1.14
C VAL A 352 6.74 44.62 -2.20
N ILE A 353 6.01 43.51 -2.19
CA ILE A 353 5.09 43.11 -3.27
C ILE A 353 3.69 42.95 -2.70
N SER A 354 2.74 43.74 -3.24
CA SER A 354 1.32 43.58 -2.98
C SER A 354 0.80 42.25 -3.56
N CYS A 355 -0.36 41.81 -3.10
CA CYS A 355 -1.03 40.62 -3.62
C CYS A 355 -1.18 40.67 -5.15
N PHE A 356 -0.69 39.65 -5.84
CA PHE A 356 -0.88 39.48 -7.27
C PHE A 356 -1.42 38.09 -7.61
N CYS A 357 -2.17 38.01 -8.71
CA CYS A 357 -2.76 36.75 -9.16
C CYS A 357 -1.80 36.03 -10.11
N ALA A 358 -1.39 34.82 -9.75
CA ALA A 358 -0.55 33.97 -10.57
C ALA A 358 -1.05 32.52 -10.55
N ALA A 359 -0.69 31.70 -11.53
CA ALA A 359 -1.01 30.28 -11.55
C ALA A 359 0.10 29.50 -10.84
N PRO A 360 -0.18 28.81 -9.71
CA PRO A 360 0.82 28.02 -9.04
C PRO A 360 1.08 26.69 -9.73
N LEU A 361 2.29 26.14 -9.52
CA LEU A 361 2.57 24.73 -9.68
C LEU A 361 2.17 24.02 -8.38
N LEU A 362 1.43 22.91 -8.50
CA LEU A 362 0.97 22.16 -7.35
C LEU A 362 1.86 20.94 -7.13
N VAL A 363 2.46 20.86 -5.94
CA VAL A 363 3.41 19.79 -5.59
C VAL A 363 2.91 19.03 -4.38
N GLY A 364 2.72 17.72 -4.55
CA GLY A 364 2.53 16.80 -3.42
C GLY A 364 3.88 16.40 -2.85
N TYR A 365 4.08 16.66 -1.56
CA TYR A 365 5.34 16.50 -0.85
C TYR A 365 5.11 15.78 0.47
N ARG A 366 6.05 14.96 0.91
CA ARG A 366 5.95 14.27 2.19
C ARG A 366 7.30 14.19 2.87
N LEU A 367 7.38 14.62 4.14
CA LEU A 367 8.50 14.30 5.01
C LEU A 367 8.34 12.87 5.52
N LYS A 368 9.34 12.02 5.28
CA LYS A 368 9.26 10.58 5.62
C LYS A 368 9.59 10.29 7.07
N SER A 369 10.45 11.09 7.67
CA SER A 369 10.93 10.87 9.04
C SER A 369 11.41 12.18 9.67
N PRO A 370 10.51 13.17 9.89
CA PRO A 370 10.90 14.43 10.53
C PRO A 370 11.37 14.22 11.98
N GLY A 371 12.25 15.10 12.44
CA GLY A 371 12.81 15.10 13.79
C GLY A 371 11.96 15.85 14.82
N PHE A 372 10.65 16.04 14.59
CA PHE A 372 9.73 16.79 15.45
C PHE A 372 8.34 16.14 15.45
N SER A 373 7.49 16.53 16.41
CA SER A 373 6.10 16.08 16.52
C SER A 373 5.06 17.19 16.25
N ASP A 374 5.47 18.46 16.26
CA ASP A 374 4.65 19.60 15.84
C ASP A 374 5.38 20.41 14.76
N PHE A 375 4.71 20.62 13.63
CA PHE A 375 5.28 21.31 12.46
C PHE A 375 5.12 22.83 12.53
N LEU A 376 4.15 23.32 13.30
CA LEU A 376 3.80 24.75 13.30
C LEU A 376 4.99 25.68 13.58
N PRO A 377 5.89 25.38 14.53
CA PRO A 377 7.08 26.19 14.78
C PRO A 377 8.10 26.21 13.64
N TYR A 378 8.01 25.25 12.73
CA TYR A 378 9.00 25.05 11.64
C TYR A 378 8.53 25.55 10.28
N VAL A 379 7.35 26.14 10.17
CA VAL A 379 6.74 26.57 8.90
C VAL A 379 7.66 27.50 8.12
N ASP A 380 8.17 28.54 8.78
CA ASP A 380 9.01 29.56 8.13
C ASP A 380 10.39 28.98 7.75
N SER A 381 11.04 28.26 8.65
CA SER A 381 12.32 27.59 8.37
C SER A 381 12.18 26.51 7.29
N PHE A 382 11.03 25.84 7.18
CA PHE A 382 10.75 24.92 6.08
C PHE A 382 10.61 25.65 4.75
N LYS A 383 9.91 26.80 4.73
CA LYS A 383 9.81 27.64 3.53
C LYS A 383 11.19 28.13 3.07
N GLU A 384 12.02 28.57 3.99
CA GLU A 384 13.40 29.00 3.71
C GLU A 384 14.26 27.84 3.17
N TYR A 385 14.22 26.69 3.83
CA TYR A 385 14.95 25.49 3.41
C TYR A 385 14.55 25.07 1.99
N LEU A 386 13.24 24.94 1.74
CA LEU A 386 12.77 24.42 0.46
C LEU A 386 12.93 25.43 -0.68
N SER A 387 12.68 26.72 -0.41
CA SER A 387 12.89 27.76 -1.42
C SER A 387 14.36 27.92 -1.78
N SER A 388 15.26 27.88 -0.80
CA SER A 388 16.70 27.87 -1.02
C SER A 388 17.15 26.65 -1.85
N GLY A 389 16.65 25.47 -1.48
CA GLY A 389 16.94 24.23 -2.22
C GLY A 389 16.42 24.22 -3.66
N LEU A 390 15.39 25.00 -3.97
CA LEU A 390 14.81 25.19 -5.32
C LEU A 390 15.35 26.43 -6.03
N GLU A 391 16.27 27.18 -5.43
CA GLU A 391 16.79 28.44 -5.97
C GLU A 391 15.66 29.49 -6.22
N LEU A 392 14.63 29.51 -5.35
CA LEU A 392 13.48 30.40 -5.41
C LEU A 392 13.49 31.40 -4.27
N ASN A 393 12.72 32.49 -4.38
CA ASN A 393 12.44 33.38 -3.24
C ASN A 393 11.42 32.73 -2.30
N VAL A 394 11.54 32.99 -0.99
CA VAL A 394 10.60 32.45 0.02
C VAL A 394 9.13 32.81 -0.29
N SER A 395 8.89 34.02 -0.83
CA SER A 395 7.55 34.49 -1.24
C SER A 395 6.94 33.73 -2.40
N GLN A 396 7.72 32.91 -3.13
CA GLN A 396 7.20 32.05 -4.22
C GLN A 396 6.64 30.74 -3.70
N LEU A 397 6.88 30.37 -2.43
CA LEU A 397 6.45 29.10 -1.84
C LEU A 397 5.33 29.32 -0.83
N ASP A 398 4.23 28.61 -1.03
CA ASP A 398 3.14 28.52 -0.05
C ASP A 398 2.82 27.08 0.31
N ILE A 399 2.35 26.86 1.54
CA ILE A 399 1.93 25.57 2.06
C ILE A 399 0.40 25.58 2.13
N ASP A 400 -0.23 24.91 1.19
CA ASP A 400 -1.70 24.87 1.08
C ASP A 400 -2.32 24.08 2.24
N SER A 401 -1.77 22.90 2.53
CA SER A 401 -2.23 22.06 3.64
C SER A 401 -1.17 21.11 4.13
N VAL A 402 -1.29 20.69 5.37
CA VAL A 402 -0.44 19.70 6.03
C VAL A 402 -1.29 18.69 6.78
N ALA A 403 -0.87 17.42 6.76
CA ALA A 403 -1.54 16.35 7.49
C ALA A 403 -0.55 15.28 7.95
N TRP A 404 -0.60 14.95 9.25
CA TRP A 404 0.15 13.83 9.78
C TRP A 404 -0.42 12.49 9.29
N GLN A 405 0.46 11.57 8.95
CA GLN A 405 0.14 10.20 8.54
C GLN A 405 0.77 9.20 9.52
N LYS A 406 0.27 7.97 9.51
CA LYS A 406 0.84 6.88 10.34
C LYS A 406 2.33 6.69 10.06
N GLY A 407 3.12 6.48 11.13
CA GLY A 407 4.56 6.29 11.09
C GLY A 407 5.35 7.59 11.00
N PRO A 408 5.12 8.52 11.91
CA PRO A 408 5.21 9.99 11.94
C PRO A 408 5.72 10.60 10.63
N ARG A 409 4.87 10.58 9.61
CA ARG A 409 5.12 11.17 8.29
C ARG A 409 4.24 12.40 8.12
N LEU A 410 4.79 13.46 7.55
CA LEU A 410 4.05 14.70 7.32
C LEU A 410 3.81 14.91 5.82
N ARG A 411 2.56 14.76 5.39
CA ARG A 411 2.15 15.03 4.01
C ARG A 411 1.79 16.50 3.87
N MET A 412 2.26 17.12 2.80
CA MET A 412 2.02 18.53 2.47
C MET A 412 1.56 18.66 1.02
N TYR A 413 0.75 19.69 0.77
CA TYR A 413 0.49 20.22 -0.56
C TYR A 413 1.10 21.61 -0.65
N LEU A 414 1.99 21.78 -1.61
CA LEU A 414 2.75 23.00 -1.81
C LEU A 414 2.27 23.69 -3.07
N LYS A 415 2.25 25.03 -3.03
CA LYS A 415 2.00 25.91 -4.17
C LYS A 415 3.28 26.69 -4.43
N ILE A 416 3.79 26.58 -5.66
CA ILE A 416 4.96 27.32 -6.09
C ILE A 416 4.51 28.34 -7.13
N PHE A 417 4.74 29.62 -6.86
CA PHE A 417 4.32 30.75 -7.69
C PHE A 417 5.49 31.32 -8.49
N PRO A 418 5.23 31.86 -9.71
CA PRO A 418 6.26 32.60 -10.45
C PRO A 418 6.70 33.84 -9.67
N ALA A 419 7.95 34.27 -9.88
CA ALA A 419 8.44 35.52 -9.31
C ALA A 419 7.65 36.70 -9.86
N TYR A 420 7.31 37.65 -8.99
CA TYR A 420 6.73 38.90 -9.45
C TYR A 420 7.80 39.73 -10.17
N VAL A 421 7.57 40.02 -11.43
CA VAL A 421 8.40 40.91 -12.26
C VAL A 421 7.57 42.13 -12.66
N ASN A 422 6.33 41.92 -13.10
CA ASN A 422 5.33 42.92 -13.45
C ASN A 422 3.94 42.24 -13.54
N ASP A 423 2.89 43.04 -13.69
CA ASP A 423 1.50 42.55 -13.72
C ASP A 423 1.18 41.63 -14.93
N SER A 424 2.06 41.55 -15.92
CA SER A 424 1.87 40.71 -17.11
C SER A 424 2.41 39.30 -16.99
N ILE A 425 3.36 39.04 -16.04
CA ILE A 425 3.99 37.74 -15.83
C ILE A 425 3.26 37.01 -14.69
N ARG A 426 2.38 36.09 -15.05
CA ARG A 426 1.55 35.30 -14.11
C ARG A 426 1.79 33.81 -14.22
N LEU A 427 2.71 33.38 -15.07
CA LEU A 427 3.04 31.97 -15.35
C LEU A 427 4.55 31.78 -15.35
N PHE A 428 4.97 30.61 -14.93
CA PHE A 428 6.32 30.12 -15.20
C PHE A 428 6.51 29.86 -16.70
N ASN A 429 7.68 30.12 -17.22
CA ASN A 429 8.03 29.63 -18.53
C ASN A 429 8.32 28.13 -18.55
N ARG A 430 8.36 27.54 -19.74
CA ARG A 430 8.54 26.09 -19.89
C ARG A 430 9.83 25.57 -19.24
N SER A 431 10.92 26.31 -19.32
CA SER A 431 12.22 25.90 -18.77
C SER A 431 12.20 25.89 -17.25
N GLU A 432 11.55 26.86 -16.62
CA GLU A 432 11.37 26.95 -15.18
C GLU A 432 10.51 25.79 -14.63
N VAL A 433 9.41 25.47 -15.30
CA VAL A 433 8.54 24.33 -14.91
C VAL A 433 9.33 23.01 -14.97
N ILE A 434 10.11 22.80 -16.04
CA ILE A 434 10.94 21.61 -16.19
C ILE A 434 12.02 21.58 -15.10
N TRP A 435 12.68 22.70 -14.85
CA TRP A 435 13.72 22.85 -13.83
C TRP A 435 13.18 22.50 -12.43
N ILE A 436 12.10 23.14 -12.00
CA ILE A 436 11.49 22.90 -10.70
C ILE A 436 11.11 21.43 -10.55
N ARG A 437 10.49 20.84 -11.57
CA ARG A 437 10.15 19.42 -11.58
C ARG A 437 11.38 18.52 -11.44
N GLU A 438 12.49 18.83 -12.15
CA GLU A 438 13.72 18.06 -12.07
C GLU A 438 14.43 18.19 -10.73
N MET A 439 14.31 19.32 -10.02
CA MET A 439 14.83 19.50 -8.67
C MET A 439 14.19 18.50 -7.71
N PHE A 440 12.87 18.35 -7.75
CA PHE A 440 12.15 17.37 -6.93
C PHE A 440 12.41 15.92 -7.35
N SER A 441 12.23 15.61 -8.64
CA SER A 441 12.30 14.23 -9.14
C SER A 441 13.72 13.70 -9.25
N GLY A 442 14.72 14.57 -9.32
CA GLY A 442 16.14 14.22 -9.33
C GLY A 442 16.79 14.20 -7.94
N TRP A 443 16.02 14.41 -6.86
CA TRP A 443 16.52 14.52 -5.48
C TRP A 443 17.70 15.49 -5.36
N ARG A 444 17.60 16.66 -6.02
CA ARG A 444 18.64 17.69 -6.02
C ARG A 444 18.51 18.69 -4.87
N ILE A 445 17.36 18.67 -4.18
CA ILE A 445 17.15 19.46 -2.97
C ILE A 445 18.02 18.85 -1.87
N PRO A 446 18.88 19.63 -1.21
CA PRO A 446 19.75 19.11 -0.16
C PRO A 446 18.98 18.45 0.98
N ASP A 447 19.55 17.41 1.58
CA ASP A 447 18.95 16.80 2.78
C ASP A 447 18.97 17.79 3.94
N SER A 448 17.97 17.70 4.81
CA SER A 448 17.85 18.52 6.03
C SER A 448 17.91 17.65 7.27
N GLU A 449 18.72 18.02 8.23
CA GLU A 449 18.80 17.37 9.54
C GLU A 449 17.50 17.52 10.34
N VAL A 450 16.79 18.63 10.18
CA VAL A 450 15.52 18.93 10.89
C VAL A 450 14.34 18.24 10.22
N PHE A 451 14.23 18.40 8.89
CA PHE A 451 13.07 17.90 8.14
C PHE A 451 13.21 16.42 7.72
N GLY A 452 14.44 15.90 7.72
CA GLY A 452 14.73 14.53 7.32
C GLY A 452 14.49 14.30 5.82
N PRO A 453 14.42 13.04 5.39
CA PRO A 453 14.23 12.71 3.98
C PRO A 453 12.83 13.02 3.50
N TYR A 454 12.74 13.59 2.30
CA TYR A 454 11.46 13.87 1.66
C TYR A 454 11.07 12.82 0.62
N GLU A 455 9.83 12.89 0.21
CA GLU A 455 9.26 12.10 -0.88
C GLU A 455 8.43 13.00 -1.79
N PHE A 456 8.68 12.88 -3.07
CA PHE A 456 7.93 13.55 -4.12
C PHE A 456 6.73 12.69 -4.51
N LEU A 457 5.51 13.18 -4.30
CA LEU A 457 4.29 12.41 -4.51
C LEU A 457 3.66 12.66 -5.88
N ASN A 458 3.51 13.92 -6.24
CA ASN A 458 2.97 14.31 -7.54
C ASN A 458 3.37 15.75 -7.92
N PHE A 459 3.21 16.05 -9.21
CA PHE A 459 3.39 17.37 -9.79
C PHE A 459 2.24 17.65 -10.73
N THR A 460 1.38 18.58 -10.36
CA THR A 460 0.15 18.87 -11.09
C THR A 460 0.23 20.24 -11.74
N LEU A 461 0.03 20.27 -13.05
CA LEU A 461 -0.05 21.49 -13.85
C LEU A 461 -1.53 21.92 -13.98
N LEU A 462 -1.82 23.16 -13.67
CA LEU A 462 -3.12 23.78 -13.93
C LEU A 462 -3.31 24.06 -15.41
N ASP A 463 -4.53 24.38 -15.84
CA ASP A 463 -4.91 24.51 -17.25
C ASP A 463 -4.03 25.46 -18.08
N PRO A 464 -3.56 26.63 -17.58
CA PRO A 464 -2.67 27.50 -18.35
C PRO A 464 -1.34 26.84 -18.75
N TYR A 465 -0.86 25.89 -17.92
CA TYR A 465 0.36 25.16 -18.23
C TYR A 465 0.12 23.94 -19.13
N LYS A 466 -1.08 23.38 -19.15
CA LYS A 466 -1.41 22.21 -19.99
C LYS A 466 -1.33 22.52 -21.47
N ASP A 467 -1.65 23.73 -21.86
CA ASP A 467 -1.60 24.18 -23.25
C ASP A 467 -0.15 24.28 -23.75
N GLU A 468 0.80 24.68 -22.87
CA GLU A 468 2.23 24.72 -23.16
C GLU A 468 2.93 23.34 -23.08
N PHE A 469 2.34 22.41 -22.32
CA PHE A 469 2.78 21.03 -22.17
C PHE A 469 1.68 20.07 -22.66
N PRO A 470 1.31 20.09 -23.96
CA PRO A 470 0.35 19.12 -24.45
C PRO A 470 0.82 17.73 -24.06
N PRO A 471 -0.06 16.81 -23.60
CA PRO A 471 0.31 15.42 -23.41
C PRO A 471 1.02 14.99 -24.71
N PRO A 472 2.09 14.17 -24.63
CA PRO A 472 2.77 13.70 -25.82
C PRO A 472 1.66 13.19 -26.72
N SER A 473 1.44 13.89 -27.85
CA SER A 473 0.50 13.46 -28.86
C SER A 473 0.84 11.98 -29.03
N SER A 474 -0.13 11.10 -28.82
CA SER A 474 0.03 9.70 -29.20
C SER A 474 0.37 9.76 -30.68
N SER A 475 1.65 9.89 -30.98
CA SER A 475 2.19 9.66 -32.31
C SER A 475 2.13 8.16 -32.55
N GLY A 476 0.95 7.60 -32.34
CA GLY A 476 0.55 6.39 -33.01
C GLY A 476 0.73 6.76 -34.48
N LEU A 477 1.60 6.02 -35.16
CA LEU A 477 1.70 6.02 -36.61
C LEU A 477 0.29 6.24 -37.15
N SER A 478 0.10 7.26 -38.02
CA SER A 478 -1.22 7.51 -38.61
C SER A 478 -1.80 6.17 -39.05
N LYS A 479 -3.12 5.98 -38.95
CA LYS A 479 -3.74 4.70 -39.31
C LYS A 479 -3.22 4.19 -40.67
N GLY A 480 -2.89 5.11 -41.59
CA GLY A 480 -2.24 4.78 -42.86
C GLY A 480 -0.78 4.33 -42.73
N ALA A 481 0.01 4.95 -41.84
CA ALA A 481 1.39 4.55 -41.61
C ALA A 481 1.47 3.21 -40.84
N LEU A 482 0.56 2.97 -39.88
CA LEU A 482 0.41 1.70 -39.19
C LEU A 482 0.01 0.59 -40.16
N ALA A 483 -0.99 0.85 -41.04
CA ALA A 483 -1.37 -0.06 -42.11
C ALA A 483 -0.20 -0.33 -43.07
N GLY A 484 0.57 0.69 -43.43
CA GLY A 484 1.79 0.56 -44.25
C GLY A 484 2.86 -0.30 -43.61
N VAL A 485 3.12 -0.14 -42.29
CA VAL A 485 4.09 -0.97 -41.54
C VAL A 485 3.56 -2.42 -41.43
N ILE A 486 2.29 -2.61 -41.13
CA ILE A 486 1.69 -3.97 -41.03
C ILE A 486 1.73 -4.64 -42.41
N LEU A 487 1.32 -3.97 -43.49
CA LEU A 487 1.36 -4.53 -44.85
C LEU A 487 2.80 -4.76 -45.29
N GLY A 488 3.75 -3.89 -44.95
CA GLY A 488 5.17 -4.06 -45.23
C GLY A 488 5.80 -5.26 -44.51
N THR A 489 5.43 -5.47 -43.24
CA THR A 489 5.92 -6.63 -42.46
C THR A 489 5.29 -7.94 -42.97
N ILE A 490 4.00 -7.94 -43.33
CA ILE A 490 3.34 -9.08 -43.93
C ILE A 490 3.96 -9.39 -45.29
N ALA A 491 4.15 -8.40 -46.17
CA ALA A 491 4.77 -8.60 -47.47
C ALA A 491 6.23 -9.09 -47.33
N GLY A 492 7.00 -8.52 -46.38
CA GLY A 492 8.38 -8.96 -46.07
C GLY A 492 8.43 -10.41 -45.54
N SER A 493 7.51 -10.78 -44.67
CA SER A 493 7.44 -12.17 -44.15
C SER A 493 6.99 -13.19 -45.21
N VAL A 494 6.05 -12.81 -46.09
CA VAL A 494 5.60 -13.65 -47.21
C VAL A 494 6.72 -13.80 -48.23
N THR A 495 7.46 -12.74 -48.58
CA THR A 495 8.60 -12.85 -49.51
C THR A 495 9.74 -13.67 -48.94
N LEU A 496 10.05 -13.50 -47.62
CA LEU A 496 11.08 -14.28 -46.96
C LEU A 496 10.67 -15.77 -46.85
N SER A 497 9.42 -16.08 -46.54
CA SER A 497 8.93 -17.45 -46.49
C SER A 497 8.87 -18.09 -47.87
N ALA A 498 8.49 -17.34 -48.92
CA ALA A 498 8.55 -17.80 -50.31
C ALA A 498 9.99 -18.07 -50.73
N PHE A 499 10.96 -17.20 -50.38
CA PHE A 499 12.37 -17.40 -50.67
C PHE A 499 12.96 -18.62 -49.94
N VAL A 500 12.65 -18.78 -48.66
CA VAL A 500 13.04 -19.96 -47.86
C VAL A 500 12.39 -21.23 -48.42
N SER A 501 11.12 -21.18 -48.81
CA SER A 501 10.42 -22.29 -49.43
C SER A 501 11.04 -22.69 -50.81
N LEU A 502 11.46 -21.68 -51.61
CA LEU A 502 12.16 -21.90 -52.87
C LEU A 502 13.55 -22.51 -52.67
N LEU A 503 14.26 -22.13 -51.62
CA LEU A 503 15.54 -22.73 -51.25
C LEU A 503 15.38 -24.18 -50.78
N ILE A 504 14.32 -24.45 -49.98
CA ILE A 504 13.97 -25.77 -49.50
C ILE A 504 13.51 -26.64 -50.69
N LEU A 505 12.69 -26.09 -51.60
CA LEU A 505 12.24 -26.78 -52.81
C LEU A 505 13.42 -27.11 -53.74
N ARG A 506 14.39 -26.15 -53.95
CA ARG A 506 15.62 -26.41 -54.69
C ARG A 506 16.50 -27.48 -54.03
N ARG A 507 16.57 -27.55 -52.70
CA ARG A 507 17.24 -28.63 -51.96
C ARG A 507 16.46 -29.97 -52.06
N HIS A 508 15.12 -29.92 -52.07
CA HIS A 508 14.28 -31.11 -52.12
C HIS A 508 14.25 -31.76 -53.51
N ILE A 509 14.23 -30.95 -54.60
CA ILE A 509 14.27 -31.45 -55.99
C ILE A 509 15.61 -32.14 -56.28
N ARG A 510 16.68 -31.81 -55.53
CA ARG A 510 18.01 -32.48 -55.68
C ARG A 510 18.10 -33.83 -54.92
N LYS A 511 17.11 -34.22 -54.09
CA LYS A 511 17.23 -35.40 -53.21
C LYS A 511 16.13 -36.45 -53.30
N HIS A 512 15.05 -36.28 -54.02
CA HIS A 512 14.01 -37.31 -54.00
C HIS A 512 13.28 -37.50 -55.34
N HIS A 513 13.75 -38.46 -56.11
CA HIS A 513 12.84 -39.48 -56.68
C HIS A 513 12.62 -40.45 -55.52
N THR A 514 11.42 -40.50 -54.97
CA THR A 514 10.58 -41.64 -54.56
C THR A 514 9.62 -41.26 -53.41
N SER A 515 8.38 -41.62 -53.65
CA SER A 515 7.29 -41.96 -52.75
C SER A 515 6.55 -40.84 -51.99
N SER A 516 5.36 -40.62 -52.50
CA SER A 516 4.24 -39.94 -51.84
C SER A 516 3.87 -40.57 -50.49
N LYS A 517 3.72 -39.74 -49.45
CA LYS A 517 2.71 -39.96 -48.42
C LYS A 517 2.27 -38.63 -47.82
N ARG A 518 1.01 -38.38 -47.97
CA ARG A 518 0.19 -37.29 -47.41
C ARG A 518 0.43 -37.18 -45.91
N ARG A 519 0.99 -36.07 -45.42
CA ARG A 519 1.03 -35.70 -43.99
C ARG A 519 -0.01 -34.63 -43.72
N GLN A 520 -1.08 -35.06 -43.12
CA GLN A 520 -2.06 -34.24 -42.42
C GLN A 520 -1.38 -33.61 -41.22
N SER A 521 -1.44 -32.29 -41.12
CA SER A 521 -1.03 -31.53 -39.94
C SER A 521 -1.93 -31.93 -38.78
N SER A 522 -1.43 -32.72 -37.84
CA SER A 522 -2.12 -33.00 -36.59
C SER A 522 -1.97 -31.81 -35.68
N ARG A 523 -3.01 -30.99 -35.55
CA ARG A 523 -3.26 -30.21 -34.32
C ARG A 523 -3.44 -31.25 -33.20
N ILE A 524 -2.73 -31.05 -32.09
CA ILE A 524 -2.91 -31.83 -30.89
C ILE A 524 -4.28 -31.42 -30.32
N SER A 525 -5.31 -32.21 -30.63
CA SER A 525 -6.60 -32.16 -29.97
C SER A 525 -6.36 -32.59 -28.53
N MET A 526 -6.53 -31.70 -27.60
CA MET A 526 -6.41 -31.96 -26.16
C MET A 526 -7.66 -32.73 -25.73
N LYS A 527 -7.61 -34.07 -25.76
CA LYS A 527 -8.67 -34.91 -25.17
C LYS A 527 -8.47 -34.98 -23.68
N ILE A 528 -9.42 -34.43 -22.94
CA ILE A 528 -9.46 -34.50 -21.46
C ILE A 528 -10.40 -35.65 -21.09
N ASP A 529 -9.85 -36.67 -20.43
CA ASP A 529 -10.61 -37.86 -20.03
C ASP A 529 -11.78 -37.48 -19.11
N GLY A 530 -12.98 -37.96 -19.43
CA GLY A 530 -14.20 -37.76 -18.61
C GLY A 530 -15.06 -36.56 -18.99
N VAL A 531 -14.67 -35.72 -19.95
CA VAL A 531 -15.44 -34.53 -20.39
C VAL A 531 -15.70 -34.64 -21.90
N LYS A 532 -16.94 -34.39 -22.32
CA LYS A 532 -17.33 -34.49 -23.73
C LYS A 532 -16.78 -33.30 -24.52
N ASP A 533 -16.13 -33.61 -25.64
CA ASP A 533 -15.68 -32.64 -26.63
C ASP A 533 -16.81 -32.44 -27.66
N PHE A 534 -17.29 -31.19 -27.78
CA PHE A 534 -18.35 -30.81 -28.71
C PHE A 534 -17.78 -30.03 -29.89
N THR A 535 -18.33 -30.25 -31.07
CA THR A 535 -17.98 -29.47 -32.25
C THR A 535 -18.67 -28.10 -32.24
N TYR A 536 -18.10 -27.14 -32.95
CA TYR A 536 -18.73 -25.83 -33.15
C TYR A 536 -20.14 -25.98 -33.77
N GLY A 537 -20.29 -26.88 -34.73
CA GLY A 537 -21.58 -27.17 -35.39
C GLY A 537 -22.66 -27.66 -34.42
N GLU A 538 -22.30 -28.57 -33.48
CA GLU A 538 -23.23 -29.01 -32.42
C GLU A 538 -23.67 -27.84 -31.53
N MET A 539 -22.74 -26.96 -31.15
CA MET A 539 -23.05 -25.81 -30.32
C MET A 539 -23.88 -24.75 -31.04
N ALA A 540 -23.60 -24.53 -32.32
CA ALA A 540 -24.41 -23.65 -33.17
C ALA A 540 -25.84 -24.17 -33.31
N LEU A 541 -26.04 -25.47 -33.55
CA LEU A 541 -27.37 -26.10 -33.60
C LEU A 541 -28.09 -26.00 -32.26
N ALA A 542 -27.39 -26.32 -31.14
CA ALA A 542 -27.99 -26.33 -29.81
C ALA A 542 -28.47 -24.92 -29.38
N THR A 543 -27.83 -23.85 -29.84
CA THR A 543 -28.11 -22.47 -29.49
C THR A 543 -28.85 -21.68 -30.57
N ASN A 544 -29.36 -22.36 -31.62
CA ASN A 544 -29.98 -21.72 -32.78
C ASN A 544 -29.08 -20.66 -33.44
N GLY A 545 -27.83 -21.01 -33.74
CA GLY A 545 -26.83 -20.11 -34.32
C GLY A 545 -26.39 -18.99 -33.38
N PHE A 546 -26.34 -19.25 -32.06
CA PHE A 546 -26.03 -18.25 -31.01
C PHE A 546 -26.95 -17.06 -31.08
N ASN A 547 -28.24 -17.26 -31.39
CA ASN A 547 -29.23 -16.21 -31.50
C ASN A 547 -29.30 -15.37 -30.20
N SER A 548 -29.53 -14.08 -30.35
CA SER A 548 -29.67 -13.17 -29.21
C SER A 548 -30.81 -13.54 -28.25
N SER A 549 -31.85 -14.20 -28.75
CA SER A 549 -32.98 -14.71 -27.94
C SER A 549 -32.60 -15.84 -26.99
N THR A 550 -31.49 -16.54 -27.24
CA THR A 550 -30.99 -17.63 -26.39
C THR A 550 -30.04 -17.12 -25.28
N VAL A 551 -29.65 -15.83 -25.28
CA VAL A 551 -28.76 -15.25 -24.29
C VAL A 551 -29.46 -15.21 -22.93
N VAL A 552 -28.89 -15.86 -21.92
CA VAL A 552 -29.37 -15.90 -20.54
C VAL A 552 -28.47 -15.13 -19.59
N GLY A 553 -27.25 -14.75 -20.01
CA GLY A 553 -26.32 -13.95 -19.23
C GLY A 553 -25.21 -13.35 -20.11
N GLN A 554 -24.62 -12.26 -19.63
CA GLN A 554 -23.47 -11.60 -20.25
C GLN A 554 -22.53 -11.08 -19.16
N GLY A 555 -21.24 -11.28 -19.31
CA GLY A 555 -20.20 -10.83 -18.38
C GLY A 555 -18.88 -10.52 -19.08
N GLY A 556 -17.83 -10.25 -18.31
CA GLY A 556 -16.50 -9.91 -18.85
C GLY A 556 -15.85 -11.01 -19.70
N TYR A 557 -16.29 -12.25 -19.55
CA TYR A 557 -15.80 -13.43 -20.31
C TYR A 557 -16.53 -13.68 -21.63
N GLY A 558 -17.68 -13.05 -21.85
CA GLY A 558 -18.50 -13.25 -23.04
C GLY A 558 -19.98 -13.45 -22.71
N LYS A 559 -20.68 -14.15 -23.60
CA LYS A 559 -22.13 -14.41 -23.51
C LYS A 559 -22.41 -15.85 -23.09
N VAL A 560 -23.46 -16.04 -22.28
CA VAL A 560 -23.98 -17.35 -21.91
C VAL A 560 -25.30 -17.58 -22.63
N HIS A 561 -25.38 -18.63 -23.43
CA HIS A 561 -26.56 -19.03 -24.21
C HIS A 561 -27.23 -20.23 -23.56
N ARG A 562 -28.54 -20.26 -23.55
CA ARG A 562 -29.32 -21.50 -23.32
C ARG A 562 -29.32 -22.32 -24.56
N GLY A 563 -28.85 -23.59 -24.48
CA GLY A 563 -28.84 -24.54 -25.57
C GLY A 563 -29.69 -25.76 -25.26
N VAL A 564 -30.06 -26.50 -26.33
CA VAL A 564 -30.72 -27.80 -26.22
C VAL A 564 -29.90 -28.76 -27.08
N LEU A 565 -29.29 -29.77 -26.45
CA LEU A 565 -28.49 -30.77 -27.12
C LEU A 565 -29.39 -31.74 -27.92
N ALA A 566 -28.81 -32.53 -28.80
CA ALA A 566 -29.52 -33.49 -29.66
C ALA A 566 -30.33 -34.56 -28.88
N ASP A 567 -29.92 -34.85 -27.64
CA ASP A 567 -30.61 -35.78 -26.73
C ASP A 567 -31.73 -35.11 -25.92
N GLY A 568 -32.00 -33.82 -26.16
CA GLY A 568 -32.99 -33.03 -25.43
C GLY A 568 -32.47 -32.39 -24.14
N THR A 569 -31.22 -32.61 -23.74
CA THR A 569 -30.62 -32.05 -22.54
C THR A 569 -30.50 -30.53 -22.68
N ILE A 570 -30.99 -29.78 -21.68
CA ILE A 570 -30.88 -28.33 -21.64
C ILE A 570 -29.54 -27.96 -20.98
N VAL A 571 -28.74 -27.14 -21.66
CA VAL A 571 -27.40 -26.71 -21.23
C VAL A 571 -27.24 -25.19 -21.24
N ALA A 572 -26.25 -24.71 -20.51
CA ALA A 572 -25.75 -23.34 -20.59
C ALA A 572 -24.41 -23.34 -21.33
N VAL A 573 -24.32 -22.62 -22.44
CA VAL A 573 -23.13 -22.52 -23.30
C VAL A 573 -22.48 -21.13 -23.05
N LYS A 574 -21.35 -21.10 -22.33
CA LYS A 574 -20.54 -19.92 -22.07
C LYS A 574 -19.54 -19.76 -23.21
N ARG A 575 -19.79 -18.82 -24.12
CA ARG A 575 -18.93 -18.57 -25.28
C ARG A 575 -17.96 -17.44 -24.97
N ALA A 576 -16.67 -17.68 -25.16
CA ALA A 576 -15.62 -16.68 -24.95
C ALA A 576 -15.74 -15.52 -25.96
N GLN A 577 -15.32 -14.32 -25.56
CA GLN A 577 -15.26 -13.18 -26.46
C GLN A 577 -13.96 -13.25 -27.29
N GLU A 578 -14.08 -13.10 -28.59
CA GLU A 578 -12.98 -13.17 -29.55
C GLU A 578 -11.86 -12.15 -29.18
N GLY A 579 -10.60 -12.60 -29.11
CA GLY A 579 -9.42 -11.76 -28.86
C GLY A 579 -9.04 -11.52 -27.39
N SER A 580 -9.65 -12.19 -26.42
CA SER A 580 -9.30 -12.08 -25.00
C SER A 580 -8.19 -13.08 -24.62
N LEU A 581 -6.93 -12.61 -24.47
CA LEU A 581 -5.81 -13.42 -23.95
C LEU A 581 -6.04 -13.94 -22.51
N GLN A 582 -6.91 -13.30 -21.75
CA GLN A 582 -7.29 -13.72 -20.40
C GLN A 582 -8.26 -14.91 -20.44
N GLY A 583 -9.09 -15.00 -21.48
CA GLY A 583 -10.08 -16.06 -21.66
C GLY A 583 -9.47 -17.45 -21.82
N GLU A 584 -8.37 -17.61 -22.55
CA GLU A 584 -7.76 -18.92 -22.81
C GLU A 584 -7.23 -19.60 -21.52
N LYS A 585 -6.56 -18.85 -20.65
CA LYS A 585 -6.06 -19.40 -19.39
C LYS A 585 -7.19 -19.79 -18.43
N GLU A 586 -8.23 -18.99 -18.38
CA GLU A 586 -9.40 -19.24 -17.53
C GLU A 586 -10.22 -20.41 -18.06
N PHE A 587 -10.37 -20.54 -19.38
CA PHE A 587 -10.99 -21.66 -20.08
C PHE A 587 -10.32 -22.99 -19.71
N LEU A 588 -9.00 -23.09 -19.84
CA LEU A 588 -8.24 -24.28 -19.49
C LEU A 588 -8.33 -24.59 -17.97
N THR A 589 -8.23 -23.59 -17.11
CA THR A 589 -8.33 -23.77 -15.67
C THR A 589 -9.72 -24.31 -15.27
N GLU A 590 -10.78 -23.80 -15.88
CA GLU A 590 -12.16 -24.19 -15.56
C GLU A 590 -12.43 -25.62 -16.00
N ILE A 591 -11.93 -26.06 -17.18
CA ILE A 591 -12.01 -27.45 -17.65
C ILE A 591 -11.20 -28.36 -16.71
N GLU A 592 -9.95 -28.02 -16.43
CA GLU A 592 -9.07 -28.83 -15.59
C GLU A 592 -9.66 -29.12 -14.23
N LEU A 593 -10.26 -28.10 -13.60
CA LEU A 593 -10.85 -28.23 -12.26
C LEU A 593 -12.17 -29.00 -12.32
N LEU A 594 -13.11 -28.58 -13.17
CA LEU A 594 -14.47 -29.12 -13.18
C LEU A 594 -14.55 -30.51 -13.79
N SER A 595 -13.57 -30.96 -14.57
CA SER A 595 -13.49 -32.35 -15.05
C SER A 595 -13.35 -33.37 -13.91
N ARG A 596 -12.76 -32.94 -12.78
CA ARG A 596 -12.48 -33.78 -11.60
C ARG A 596 -13.43 -33.56 -10.42
N LEU A 597 -14.19 -32.45 -10.44
CA LEU A 597 -15.02 -32.05 -9.30
C LEU A 597 -16.47 -32.44 -9.50
N HIS A 598 -16.99 -33.33 -8.64
CA HIS A 598 -18.38 -33.76 -8.67
C HIS A 598 -19.00 -33.58 -7.25
N HIS A 599 -19.78 -32.53 -7.08
CA HIS A 599 -20.48 -32.29 -5.82
C HIS A 599 -21.82 -31.59 -6.07
N ARG A 600 -22.86 -31.96 -5.30
CA ARG A 600 -24.23 -31.48 -5.52
C ARG A 600 -24.39 -29.95 -5.41
N ASN A 601 -23.47 -29.26 -4.73
CA ASN A 601 -23.45 -27.80 -4.56
C ASN A 601 -22.38 -27.11 -5.42
N LEU A 602 -21.83 -27.80 -6.42
CA LEU A 602 -20.99 -27.23 -7.48
C LEU A 602 -21.69 -27.38 -8.82
N VAL A 603 -21.45 -26.45 -9.75
CA VAL A 603 -21.96 -26.58 -11.13
C VAL A 603 -21.22 -27.69 -11.84
N SER A 604 -21.93 -28.47 -12.65
CA SER A 604 -21.35 -29.59 -13.42
C SER A 604 -20.98 -29.11 -14.82
N LEU A 605 -19.76 -29.40 -15.24
CA LEU A 605 -19.31 -29.22 -16.61
C LEU A 605 -19.80 -30.44 -17.43
N VAL A 606 -20.57 -30.17 -18.48
CA VAL A 606 -21.08 -31.19 -19.43
C VAL A 606 -20.07 -31.47 -20.53
N GLY A 607 -19.36 -30.44 -20.97
CA GLY A 607 -18.38 -30.54 -22.01
C GLY A 607 -17.72 -29.20 -22.36
N TYR A 608 -16.90 -29.23 -23.39
CA TYR A 608 -16.26 -28.04 -23.95
C TYR A 608 -16.23 -28.09 -25.46
N CYS A 609 -16.00 -26.95 -26.12
CA CYS A 609 -15.71 -26.83 -27.53
C CYS A 609 -14.47 -25.94 -27.70
N ASP A 610 -13.45 -26.45 -28.42
CA ASP A 610 -12.24 -25.70 -28.81
C ASP A 610 -11.97 -25.94 -30.29
N GLU A 611 -12.82 -25.35 -31.13
CA GLU A 611 -12.83 -25.61 -32.59
C GLU A 611 -13.03 -24.28 -33.34
N GLU A 612 -12.43 -24.16 -34.51
CA GLU A 612 -12.54 -23.01 -35.41
C GLU A 612 -12.11 -21.66 -34.82
N GLY A 613 -11.30 -21.69 -33.73
CA GLY A 613 -10.89 -20.49 -33.01
C GLY A 613 -11.90 -20.02 -31.95
N GLU A 614 -12.97 -20.77 -31.75
CA GLU A 614 -14.00 -20.53 -30.76
C GLU A 614 -13.80 -21.39 -29.52
N GLN A 615 -13.91 -20.83 -28.34
CA GLN A 615 -13.82 -21.52 -27.08
C GLN A 615 -15.12 -21.42 -26.32
N MET A 616 -15.72 -22.54 -25.94
CA MET A 616 -16.98 -22.60 -25.22
C MET A 616 -16.94 -23.62 -24.10
N LEU A 617 -17.54 -23.29 -22.96
CA LEU A 617 -17.78 -24.22 -21.86
C LEU A 617 -19.27 -24.51 -21.75
N ILE A 618 -19.60 -25.78 -21.64
CA ILE A 618 -20.98 -26.28 -21.64
C ILE A 618 -21.30 -26.83 -20.25
N TYR A 619 -22.27 -26.21 -19.58
CA TYR A 619 -22.68 -26.56 -18.21
C TYR A 619 -24.12 -27.05 -18.14
N GLU A 620 -24.47 -27.73 -17.04
CA GLU A 620 -25.85 -27.95 -16.68
C GLU A 620 -26.61 -26.60 -16.56
N PHE A 621 -27.85 -26.56 -17.04
CA PHE A 621 -28.62 -25.32 -17.06
C PHE A 621 -29.30 -25.05 -15.72
N MET A 622 -29.19 -23.81 -15.19
CA MET A 622 -29.75 -23.35 -13.93
C MET A 622 -31.00 -22.49 -14.17
N PRO A 623 -32.22 -23.05 -14.09
CA PRO A 623 -33.43 -22.33 -14.48
C PRO A 623 -33.82 -21.18 -13.58
N ASN A 624 -33.37 -21.16 -12.32
CA ASN A 624 -33.64 -20.08 -11.37
C ASN A 624 -32.54 -19.01 -11.31
N GLY A 625 -31.58 -19.02 -12.27
CA GLY A 625 -30.56 -17.96 -12.44
C GLY A 625 -29.61 -17.83 -11.27
N THR A 626 -29.18 -16.61 -10.98
CA THR A 626 -28.19 -16.31 -9.92
C THR A 626 -28.85 -15.88 -8.61
N LEU A 627 -28.19 -16.11 -7.49
CA LEU A 627 -28.62 -15.59 -6.19
C LEU A 627 -28.76 -14.05 -6.21
N ARG A 628 -27.91 -13.35 -6.96
CA ARG A 628 -27.97 -11.90 -7.11
C ARG A 628 -29.31 -11.46 -7.72
N ASP A 629 -29.84 -12.18 -8.72
CA ASP A 629 -31.10 -11.82 -9.36
C ASP A 629 -32.26 -11.83 -8.37
N HIS A 630 -32.23 -12.78 -7.41
CA HIS A 630 -33.22 -12.86 -6.34
C HIS A 630 -33.02 -11.86 -5.21
N LEU A 631 -31.79 -11.42 -4.94
CA LEU A 631 -31.48 -10.41 -3.92
C LEU A 631 -31.72 -8.98 -4.42
N SER A 632 -31.56 -8.71 -5.71
CA SER A 632 -31.70 -7.38 -6.33
C SER A 632 -33.12 -7.00 -6.70
N GLY A 633 -34.12 -7.83 -6.34
CA GLY A 633 -35.54 -7.57 -6.68
C GLY A 633 -35.90 -7.78 -8.16
N LYS A 634 -34.99 -8.25 -8.99
CA LYS A 634 -35.26 -8.58 -10.41
C LYS A 634 -36.12 -9.83 -10.56
N SER A 635 -36.11 -10.72 -9.58
CA SER A 635 -36.97 -11.91 -9.56
C SER A 635 -38.35 -11.56 -9.00
N LYS A 636 -39.41 -12.01 -9.68
CA LYS A 636 -40.79 -11.84 -9.26
C LYS A 636 -41.14 -12.64 -7.99
N VAL A 637 -40.33 -13.58 -7.57
CA VAL A 637 -40.54 -14.45 -6.40
C VAL A 637 -39.54 -14.10 -5.30
N PRO A 638 -39.97 -13.49 -4.18
CA PRO A 638 -39.07 -13.20 -3.08
C PRO A 638 -38.67 -14.48 -2.36
N LEU A 639 -37.40 -14.63 -2.00
CA LEU A 639 -36.91 -15.76 -1.23
C LEU A 639 -37.34 -15.65 0.21
N ALA A 640 -38.15 -16.62 0.69
CA ALA A 640 -38.48 -16.78 2.08
C ALA A 640 -37.24 -17.05 2.94
N PHE A 641 -37.27 -16.69 4.23
CA PHE A 641 -36.10 -16.82 5.13
C PHE A 641 -35.52 -18.26 5.13
N ALA A 642 -36.36 -19.26 5.26
CA ALA A 642 -35.95 -20.67 5.24
C ALA A 642 -35.21 -21.03 3.94
N MET A 643 -35.62 -20.46 2.80
CA MET A 643 -34.97 -20.67 1.51
C MET A 643 -33.60 -19.99 1.46
N ARG A 644 -33.46 -18.76 1.99
CA ARG A 644 -32.21 -18.06 2.12
C ARG A 644 -31.19 -18.84 2.95
N VAL A 645 -31.61 -19.39 4.08
CA VAL A 645 -30.76 -20.25 4.92
C VAL A 645 -30.36 -21.54 4.20
N LYS A 646 -31.27 -22.18 3.46
CA LYS A 646 -30.98 -23.36 2.65
C LYS A 646 -29.95 -23.07 1.56
N ILE A 647 -30.07 -21.94 0.88
CA ILE A 647 -29.13 -21.48 -0.15
C ILE A 647 -27.75 -21.19 0.45
N ALA A 648 -27.69 -20.47 1.58
CA ALA A 648 -26.45 -20.18 2.29
C ALA A 648 -25.73 -21.46 2.74
N LEU A 649 -26.46 -22.40 3.34
CA LEU A 649 -25.93 -23.69 3.75
C LEU A 649 -25.41 -24.52 2.57
N GLY A 650 -26.15 -24.53 1.45
CA GLY A 650 -25.73 -25.21 0.22
C GLY A 650 -24.43 -24.61 -0.34
N SER A 651 -24.35 -23.29 -0.40
CA SER A 651 -23.13 -22.59 -0.85
C SER A 651 -21.94 -22.91 0.06
N ALA A 652 -22.12 -22.85 1.38
CA ALA A 652 -21.09 -23.18 2.35
C ALA A 652 -20.60 -24.64 2.19
N ARG A 653 -21.50 -25.60 1.95
CA ARG A 653 -21.12 -27.00 1.69
C ARG A 653 -20.30 -27.17 0.41
N GLY A 654 -20.63 -26.46 -0.67
CA GLY A 654 -19.84 -26.45 -1.89
C GLY A 654 -18.42 -25.92 -1.66
N ILE A 655 -18.30 -24.83 -0.91
CA ILE A 655 -17.01 -24.24 -0.55
C ILE A 655 -16.20 -25.16 0.38
N LEU A 656 -16.85 -25.76 1.38
CA LEU A 656 -16.21 -26.72 2.28
C LEU A 656 -15.62 -27.89 1.52
N TYR A 657 -16.41 -28.48 0.60
CA TYR A 657 -15.95 -29.57 -0.27
C TYR A 657 -14.65 -29.18 -1.02
N LEU A 658 -14.59 -27.98 -1.61
CA LEU A 658 -13.40 -27.50 -2.31
C LEU A 658 -12.17 -27.41 -1.42
N HIS A 659 -12.36 -27.04 -0.14
CA HIS A 659 -11.26 -26.82 0.80
C HIS A 659 -10.79 -28.11 1.50
N THR A 660 -11.67 -29.09 1.71
CA THR A 660 -11.41 -30.24 2.58
C THR A 660 -11.49 -31.61 1.90
N GLU A 661 -12.28 -31.75 0.83
CA GLU A 661 -12.53 -33.04 0.18
C GLU A 661 -11.93 -33.11 -1.23
N ALA A 662 -11.75 -31.98 -1.91
CA ALA A 662 -11.05 -31.93 -3.19
C ALA A 662 -9.55 -32.23 -2.98
N ASN A 663 -8.95 -33.04 -3.86
CA ASN A 663 -7.53 -33.40 -3.79
C ASN A 663 -6.84 -33.05 -5.12
N PRO A 664 -5.88 -32.10 -5.13
CA PRO A 664 -5.53 -31.19 -4.01
C PRO A 664 -6.65 -30.20 -3.70
N PRO A 665 -6.67 -29.59 -2.49
CA PRO A 665 -7.66 -28.58 -2.11
C PRO A 665 -7.67 -27.39 -3.06
N ILE A 666 -8.85 -26.76 -3.25
CA ILE A 666 -9.07 -25.72 -4.24
C ILE A 666 -9.59 -24.44 -3.57
N PHE A 667 -8.93 -23.33 -3.83
CA PHE A 667 -9.40 -22.00 -3.48
C PHE A 667 -10.15 -21.37 -4.65
N HIS A 668 -11.44 -21.10 -4.49
CA HIS A 668 -12.29 -20.56 -5.55
C HIS A 668 -11.94 -19.13 -5.94
N ARG A 669 -11.64 -18.26 -4.98
CA ARG A 669 -11.16 -16.88 -5.12
C ARG A 669 -12.12 -15.86 -5.72
N ASP A 670 -13.34 -16.24 -6.10
CA ASP A 670 -14.37 -15.32 -6.61
C ASP A 670 -15.78 -15.71 -6.11
N ILE A 671 -15.93 -15.94 -4.79
CA ILE A 671 -17.23 -16.24 -4.20
C ILE A 671 -18.06 -14.95 -4.08
N LYS A 672 -19.15 -14.88 -4.84
CA LYS A 672 -20.08 -13.74 -4.85
C LYS A 672 -21.48 -14.20 -5.28
N ALA A 673 -22.51 -13.40 -5.01
CA ALA A 673 -23.90 -13.77 -5.31
C ALA A 673 -24.20 -14.01 -6.81
N THR A 674 -23.40 -13.49 -7.72
CA THR A 674 -23.49 -13.79 -9.16
C THR A 674 -22.96 -15.15 -9.54
N ASN A 675 -22.04 -15.70 -8.73
CA ASN A 675 -21.40 -17.00 -8.95
C ASN A 675 -22.05 -18.13 -8.12
N ILE A 676 -23.18 -17.84 -7.47
CA ILE A 676 -24.06 -18.82 -6.83
C ILE A 676 -25.31 -18.96 -7.68
N LEU A 677 -25.43 -20.09 -8.39
CA LEU A 677 -26.54 -20.40 -9.27
C LEU A 677 -27.57 -21.25 -8.53
N LEU A 678 -28.83 -21.21 -8.98
CA LEU A 678 -29.94 -21.91 -8.36
C LEU A 678 -30.59 -22.88 -9.34
N ASP A 679 -30.61 -24.17 -8.99
CA ASP A 679 -31.27 -25.20 -9.76
C ASP A 679 -32.81 -25.12 -9.69
N SER A 680 -33.53 -26.02 -10.37
CA SER A 680 -35.00 -26.05 -10.38
C SER A 680 -35.64 -26.23 -8.99
N LYS A 681 -34.87 -26.72 -7.98
CA LYS A 681 -35.28 -26.93 -6.57
C LYS A 681 -34.73 -25.87 -5.63
N PHE A 682 -34.17 -24.76 -6.18
CA PHE A 682 -33.46 -23.74 -5.42
C PHE A 682 -32.28 -24.30 -4.60
N THR A 683 -31.62 -25.36 -5.10
CA THR A 683 -30.36 -25.81 -4.52
C THR A 683 -29.24 -24.89 -5.04
N ALA A 684 -28.42 -24.38 -4.11
CA ALA A 684 -27.29 -23.54 -4.47
C ALA A 684 -26.16 -24.37 -5.09
N LYS A 685 -25.62 -23.88 -6.19
CA LYS A 685 -24.45 -24.43 -6.88
C LYS A 685 -23.44 -23.31 -7.10
N VAL A 686 -22.22 -23.51 -6.61
CA VAL A 686 -21.10 -22.58 -6.82
C VAL A 686 -20.58 -22.78 -8.25
N ALA A 687 -20.33 -21.67 -8.96
CA ALA A 687 -19.95 -21.62 -10.37
C ALA A 687 -18.83 -20.61 -10.64
N ASP A 688 -18.25 -20.66 -11.83
CA ASP A 688 -17.20 -19.75 -12.35
C ASP A 688 -15.82 -19.96 -11.67
N PHE A 689 -15.15 -21.03 -12.07
CA PHE A 689 -13.87 -21.49 -11.52
C PHE A 689 -12.64 -20.90 -12.26
N GLY A 690 -12.83 -19.98 -13.19
CA GLY A 690 -11.76 -19.41 -14.02
C GLY A 690 -10.63 -18.74 -13.21
N LEU A 691 -10.94 -18.22 -12.02
CA LEU A 691 -9.96 -17.60 -11.10
C LEU A 691 -9.46 -18.54 -9.99
N SER A 692 -9.91 -19.80 -9.98
CA SER A 692 -9.58 -20.75 -8.91
C SER A 692 -8.12 -21.23 -8.97
N ARG A 693 -7.60 -21.72 -7.84
CA ARG A 693 -6.26 -22.30 -7.74
C ARG A 693 -6.23 -23.52 -6.84
N LEU A 694 -5.40 -24.49 -7.22
CA LEU A 694 -5.02 -25.61 -6.38
C LEU A 694 -4.17 -25.14 -5.20
N ALA A 695 -4.36 -25.72 -4.00
CA ALA A 695 -3.43 -25.55 -2.92
C ALA A 695 -2.08 -26.19 -3.28
N PRO A 696 -0.94 -25.61 -2.85
CA PRO A 696 0.35 -26.26 -3.04
C PRO A 696 0.37 -27.59 -2.30
N VAL A 697 0.79 -28.65 -3.00
CA VAL A 697 1.02 -29.97 -2.40
C VAL A 697 2.42 -29.94 -1.79
N PRO A 698 2.63 -30.36 -0.52
CA PRO A 698 3.98 -30.48 0.04
C PRO A 698 4.75 -31.55 -0.75
N GLU A 699 5.85 -31.16 -1.38
CA GLU A 699 6.83 -32.12 -1.90
C GLU A 699 7.73 -32.53 -0.73
N LEU A 700 7.53 -33.77 -0.26
CA LEU A 700 8.38 -34.54 0.68
C LEU A 700 8.66 -33.98 2.09
N GLU A 701 8.35 -34.79 3.09
CA GLU A 701 8.67 -34.78 4.51
C GLU A 701 9.52 -33.61 5.05
N GLY A 702 8.88 -32.68 5.77
CA GLY A 702 9.57 -31.80 6.71
C GLY A 702 8.89 -30.49 7.05
N ASP A 703 8.26 -29.78 6.11
CA ASP A 703 7.65 -28.48 6.42
C ASP A 703 6.28 -28.36 5.76
N VAL A 704 5.24 -28.51 6.57
CA VAL A 704 3.88 -28.12 6.19
C VAL A 704 3.77 -26.62 6.41
N PRO A 705 3.65 -25.79 5.34
CA PRO A 705 3.43 -24.36 5.55
C PRO A 705 2.12 -24.17 6.30
N SER A 706 2.18 -23.51 7.44
CA SER A 706 1.03 -23.26 8.33
C SER A 706 -0.03 -22.35 7.70
N HIS A 707 0.26 -21.75 6.54
CA HIS A 707 -0.67 -20.88 5.82
C HIS A 707 -0.33 -20.78 4.33
N VAL A 708 -1.35 -20.61 3.50
CA VAL A 708 -1.21 -20.35 2.06
C VAL A 708 -1.55 -18.87 1.83
N SER A 709 -0.55 -18.08 1.44
CA SER A 709 -0.77 -16.70 1.04
C SER A 709 -1.44 -16.65 -0.35
N THR A 710 -2.67 -16.16 -0.42
CA THR A 710 -3.37 -15.92 -1.69
C THR A 710 -3.62 -14.43 -1.88
N VAL A 711 -3.22 -13.89 -3.03
CA VAL A 711 -3.66 -12.56 -3.44
C VAL A 711 -5.17 -12.64 -3.70
N VAL A 712 -5.97 -11.88 -2.96
CA VAL A 712 -7.42 -11.80 -3.19
C VAL A 712 -7.64 -11.13 -4.54
N LYS A 713 -8.02 -11.93 -5.53
CA LYS A 713 -8.53 -11.46 -6.82
C LYS A 713 -10.03 -11.71 -6.80
N GLY A 714 -10.83 -10.69 -6.61
CA GLY A 714 -12.29 -10.79 -6.61
C GLY A 714 -12.91 -9.41 -6.80
N THR A 715 -14.19 -9.38 -7.07
CA THR A 715 -14.94 -8.14 -7.20
C THR A 715 -15.09 -7.50 -5.81
N PRO A 716 -14.69 -6.23 -5.58
CA PRO A 716 -14.93 -5.56 -4.31
C PRO A 716 -16.42 -5.58 -3.98
N VAL A 717 -16.78 -5.97 -2.75
CA VAL A 717 -18.13 -5.80 -2.26
C VAL A 717 -18.30 -4.31 -1.97
N ASN A 718 -18.86 -3.56 -2.91
CA ASN A 718 -19.31 -2.21 -2.62
C ASN A 718 -20.45 -2.33 -1.61
N ASN A 719 -20.25 -1.78 -0.40
CA ASN A 719 -21.30 -1.52 0.56
C ASN A 719 -22.24 -0.42 0.00
N ALA A 720 -23.10 -0.79 -0.95
CA ALA A 720 -24.22 -0.01 -1.38
C ALA A 720 -25.40 -0.25 -0.40
N TYR A 721 -25.18 0.04 0.89
CA TYR A 721 -26.21 0.34 1.87
C TYR A 721 -25.78 1.60 2.61
N ARG A 722 -25.78 2.71 1.91
CA ARG A 722 -26.01 4.01 2.54
C ARG A 722 -27.31 4.54 1.93
N SER A 723 -28.30 4.48 2.78
CA SER A 723 -29.67 4.95 2.65
C SER A 723 -29.87 6.16 1.76
N GLU A 724 -30.69 6.01 0.71
CA GLU A 724 -31.65 7.02 0.33
C GLU A 724 -32.77 6.99 1.38
N SER A 725 -32.66 7.79 2.41
CA SER A 725 -33.76 8.30 3.24
C SER A 725 -33.19 9.29 4.26
N ASP A 726 -32.92 10.50 3.80
CA ASP A 726 -32.95 11.70 4.65
C ASP A 726 -33.17 12.91 3.76
N THR A 727 -34.42 13.07 3.35
CA THR A 727 -34.98 14.38 3.05
C THR A 727 -36.34 14.47 3.73
N ASN A 728 -36.46 15.47 4.60
CA ASN A 728 -37.64 16.01 5.25
C ASN A 728 -38.12 15.28 6.51
N LEU A 729 -37.79 15.87 7.67
CA LEU A 729 -38.78 16.48 8.56
C LEU A 729 -38.06 17.11 9.75
N SER A 730 -38.01 18.43 9.72
CA SER A 730 -37.83 19.28 10.89
C SER A 730 -39.19 19.28 11.66
N GLU A 731 -39.03 19.32 12.94
CA GLU A 731 -39.84 19.99 13.96
C GLU A 731 -40.25 19.10 15.13
N SER A 732 -39.72 19.55 16.23
CA SER A 732 -40.32 19.84 17.53
C SER A 732 -40.53 18.73 18.55
N MET A 733 -40.04 19.14 19.70
CA MET A 733 -40.51 19.03 21.08
C MET A 733 -39.92 17.98 22.02
N ALA A 734 -39.25 18.62 22.96
CA ALA A 734 -38.82 18.18 24.28
C ALA A 734 -39.90 17.42 25.08
N THR A 735 -39.44 16.51 25.91
CA THR A 735 -39.65 16.45 27.36
C THR A 735 -39.10 15.15 27.95
N ASP A 736 -38.33 15.30 28.85
CA ASP A 736 -37.75 14.87 30.12
C ASP A 736 -38.27 13.58 30.79
N PRO A 737 -37.57 13.10 31.85
CA PRO A 737 -37.13 11.71 32.02
C PRO A 737 -37.84 10.99 33.20
N THR A 738 -37.24 9.89 33.61
CA THR A 738 -37.49 9.06 34.82
C THR A 738 -38.44 7.87 34.67
N LYS A 739 -37.86 6.69 34.79
CA LYS A 739 -38.09 5.75 35.92
C LYS A 739 -37.25 4.48 35.80
N ALA A 740 -36.50 4.29 36.86
CA ALA A 740 -35.82 3.05 37.21
C ALA A 740 -36.79 1.96 37.63
N VAL A 741 -36.50 0.69 37.28
CA VAL A 741 -36.87 -0.48 38.09
C VAL A 741 -35.81 -1.55 37.95
N THR A 742 -35.25 -1.95 39.08
CA THR A 742 -34.25 -3.02 39.28
C THR A 742 -34.94 -4.39 39.45
N PRO A 743 -34.16 -5.50 39.51
CA PRO A 743 -34.55 -6.86 39.13
C PRO A 743 -35.04 -7.74 40.29
N PRO A 744 -35.30 -9.02 40.06
CA PRO A 744 -34.80 -9.99 41.01
C PRO A 744 -34.04 -11.19 40.43
N SER A 745 -33.08 -11.59 41.23
CA SER A 745 -32.20 -12.72 41.21
C SER A 745 -32.85 -14.08 41.27
N SER A 746 -32.27 -15.10 40.60
CA SER A 746 -32.03 -16.40 41.26
C SER A 746 -31.16 -17.32 40.36
N SER A 747 -30.06 -17.69 40.89
CA SER A 747 -29.17 -18.83 40.81
C SER A 747 -29.62 -20.10 40.08
N SER A 748 -28.73 -20.65 39.22
CA SER A 748 -28.13 -21.97 39.44
C SER A 748 -27.08 -22.30 38.35
N SER A 749 -26.00 -22.80 38.83
CA SER A 749 -24.79 -23.27 38.18
C SER A 749 -25.02 -24.36 37.15
N LEU A 750 -24.23 -24.26 36.00
CA LEU A 750 -23.51 -25.41 35.46
C LEU A 750 -22.40 -24.88 34.54
N ARG A 751 -21.16 -25.24 34.85
CA ARG A 751 -19.96 -24.94 34.13
C ARG A 751 -19.95 -25.66 32.79
N ASN A 752 -19.60 -24.92 31.75
CA ASN A 752 -19.00 -25.48 30.55
C ASN A 752 -17.92 -24.50 30.01
N PRO A 753 -16.69 -24.97 29.85
CA PRO A 753 -15.56 -24.09 29.54
C PRO A 753 -15.31 -24.04 28.03
N TYR A 754 -15.93 -23.14 27.34
CA TYR A 754 -15.53 -22.67 26.00
C TYR A 754 -16.39 -21.44 25.68
N VAL A 755 -15.92 -20.27 26.09
CA VAL A 755 -16.43 -19.00 25.55
C VAL A 755 -15.25 -18.23 24.99
N SER A 756 -15.28 -18.18 23.70
CA SER A 756 -14.62 -17.30 22.77
C SER A 756 -14.63 -15.84 23.19
N GLN A 757 -13.49 -15.22 23.04
CA GLN A 757 -13.36 -13.76 23.07
C GLN A 757 -14.13 -13.13 21.92
N ASP A 758 -14.82 -12.05 22.21
CA ASP A 758 -15.58 -11.22 21.30
C ASP A 758 -14.68 -10.70 20.15
N VAL A 759 -15.05 -11.07 18.95
CA VAL A 759 -14.49 -10.46 17.73
C VAL A 759 -15.28 -9.19 17.47
N SER A 760 -14.66 -8.04 17.69
CA SER A 760 -15.24 -6.75 17.34
C SER A 760 -15.45 -6.65 15.83
N GLY A 761 -16.56 -6.04 15.41
CA GLY A 761 -16.98 -5.95 14.00
C GLY A 761 -16.07 -5.17 13.06
N SER A 762 -14.86 -4.77 13.50
CA SER A 762 -13.83 -4.09 12.69
C SER A 762 -12.97 -5.06 11.88
N ASP A 763 -12.88 -6.33 12.24
CA ASP A 763 -11.98 -7.29 11.57
C ASP A 763 -12.53 -7.89 10.27
N LEU A 764 -13.81 -7.68 10.00
CA LEU A 764 -14.44 -8.12 8.73
C LEU A 764 -14.16 -7.23 7.53
N VAL A 765 -13.51 -6.09 7.72
CA VAL A 765 -13.21 -5.11 6.66
C VAL A 765 -11.84 -5.35 6.00
N SER A 766 -10.97 -6.15 6.62
CA SER A 766 -9.59 -6.35 6.15
C SER A 766 -9.38 -7.55 5.22
N GLY A 767 -10.42 -8.30 4.85
CA GLY A 767 -10.31 -9.37 3.84
C GLY A 767 -9.44 -10.57 4.26
N VAL A 768 -9.18 -10.74 5.54
CA VAL A 768 -8.46 -11.91 6.07
C VAL A 768 -9.44 -13.06 6.24
N ILE A 769 -9.34 -14.07 5.39
CA ILE A 769 -10.04 -15.34 5.56
C ILE A 769 -9.39 -16.10 6.72
N PRO A 770 -10.14 -16.63 7.69
CA PRO A 770 -9.56 -17.44 8.76
C PRO A 770 -8.77 -18.62 8.18
N THR A 771 -7.57 -18.81 8.65
CA THR A 771 -6.71 -19.96 8.28
C THR A 771 -7.34 -21.25 8.81
N VAL A 772 -7.67 -22.17 7.92
CA VAL A 772 -8.04 -23.54 8.29
C VAL A 772 -6.75 -24.36 8.31
N ALA A 773 -6.34 -24.81 9.49
CA ALA A 773 -5.25 -25.75 9.62
C ALA A 773 -5.64 -27.10 9.00
N PRO A 774 -4.80 -27.73 8.19
CA PRO A 774 -5.07 -29.06 7.69
C PRO A 774 -4.96 -30.06 8.83
N ARG A 775 -5.94 -30.98 8.90
CA ARG A 775 -5.85 -32.16 9.76
C ARG A 775 -5.04 -33.25 9.07
#